data_5053bbe8fbb5545c44b24116d95e2f4f
#
_entry.id   5053bbe8fbb5545c44b24116d95e2f4f
#
_cell.length_a   1.000
_cell.length_b   1.000
_cell.length_c   1.000
_cell.angle_alpha   90.00
_cell.angle_beta   90.00
_cell.angle_gamma   90.00
#
_symmetry.space_group_name_H-M   'P 1'
#
loop_
_entity.id
_entity.type
_entity.pdbx_description
1 polymer ?
#
loop_
_entity_poly.entity_id
_entity_poly.type
_entity_poly.pdbx_seq_one_letter_code
_entity_poly.pdbx_strand_id
1 'polypeptide(L)'
;MNLQTGAKVGVFICKCGANINSVVDCENVKSYASQLPGVTLSICNDYLCSPDGLMQMREEIRKSNITSVVVAACTPRICEKIFRDNIEKAGLNRNMLHVANIREQCSWVHANEPFKATEKAKNLVKMGVSRAKTLVPAEGVDVELKQEVLVIGGGVAGVEAAYKLAELGFKVHLVEKKPMLGGNMATMFTCLLWCHEAPGKPQSLNFRFGTFPACDCSGCTIMPKLNDVITHPNINILLLSEVKEIIGHVGNFKVKVLKKPRFVDEKKCVGCGNCAVVCPVVKKNEYDYGLSERKAIFMPYQQAIPRKYVIDKEACLRLNGQECSACVEACEFEAPNFEDREQEINLEVGAIIVATGFEPYKPRIHGYLGYHEYDNVITIMELERMLDKAGPTGGIVIRPSDGKIPKKIAFIQCVGSRNRKINAGYCSKVCCMYTMKNAQAIKEVHPDTDITVYYIDIRAVGKGVEEFFHRTREDYGVEYTRGRPARIIEDKETKNLIVRAEETLLNKITERMYDLVVLSVSLVPSEGTQELASMLRLRTSPDGFIQEAHTRMKPVETSMEGIFVCGCAQGPKDVPESMAQARAAALEVAVLLSKKVAKAESLNAFIETDKCIGCGLCVDICPYGAPTPVLTESGVKMKITEALCKGCGTCVVSCPAKAIHARQFTDDQIFSEIKAALEAE
;
A
#
# COMPACT_ATOMS: atom_id res chain seq x y z
N MET A 1 14.13 43.45 16.09
CA MET A 1 13.45 42.73 15.01
C MET A 1 13.27 43.62 13.79
N ASN A 2 13.96 43.31 12.71
CA ASN A 2 13.94 44.14 11.51
C ASN A 2 12.71 43.74 10.67
N LEU A 3 11.62 44.52 10.75
CA LEU A 3 10.70 44.67 9.62
C LEU A 3 11.60 45.01 8.41
N GLN A 4 11.52 44.22 7.34
CA GLN A 4 12.22 44.61 6.12
C GLN A 4 11.63 45.94 5.64
N THR A 5 12.29 47.03 6.06
CA THR A 5 12.02 48.37 5.56
C THR A 5 12.33 48.35 4.07
N GLY A 6 11.32 48.07 3.24
CA GLY A 6 11.44 47.99 1.78
C GLY A 6 10.84 46.76 1.09
N ALA A 7 9.99 45.96 1.78
CA ALA A 7 9.29 44.84 1.13
C ALA A 7 8.37 45.35 0.00
N LYS A 8 8.65 44.88 -1.22
CA LYS A 8 7.84 45.18 -2.42
C LYS A 8 6.94 43.96 -2.72
N VAL A 9 5.66 44.11 -2.44
CA VAL A 9 4.67 43.04 -2.57
C VAL A 9 4.00 43.10 -3.94
N GLY A 10 3.99 41.96 -4.68
CA GLY A 10 3.17 41.77 -5.85
C GLY A 10 1.89 41.00 -5.52
N VAL A 11 0.73 41.51 -5.85
CA VAL A 11 -0.57 40.87 -5.64
C VAL A 11 -1.11 40.36 -6.97
N PHE A 12 -1.35 39.05 -7.07
CA PHE A 12 -1.88 38.40 -8.26
C PHE A 12 -3.24 37.78 -7.92
N ILE A 13 -4.28 38.24 -8.58
CA ILE A 13 -5.66 37.85 -8.31
C ILE A 13 -6.16 36.96 -9.47
N CYS A 14 -6.69 35.79 -9.13
CA CYS A 14 -7.25 34.84 -10.08
C CYS A 14 -8.76 34.94 -10.12
N LYS A 15 -9.34 35.15 -11.30
CA LYS A 15 -10.80 35.13 -11.51
C LYS A 15 -11.36 33.70 -11.45
N CYS A 16 -10.54 32.69 -11.75
CA CYS A 16 -10.93 31.26 -11.77
C CYS A 16 -12.21 31.01 -12.56
N GLY A 17 -12.38 31.69 -13.72
CA GLY A 17 -13.62 31.69 -14.48
C GLY A 17 -14.83 32.10 -13.62
N ALA A 18 -15.92 31.36 -13.73
CA ALA A 18 -17.12 31.61 -12.96
C ALA A 18 -17.00 31.30 -11.44
N ASN A 19 -15.96 30.55 -11.00
CA ASN A 19 -15.88 30.11 -9.61
C ASN A 19 -15.59 31.26 -8.60
N ILE A 20 -14.89 32.29 -9.05
CA ILE A 20 -14.59 33.47 -8.20
C ILE A 20 -15.30 34.70 -8.79
N ASN A 21 -15.09 34.98 -10.08
CA ASN A 21 -15.52 36.22 -10.70
C ASN A 21 -17.06 36.37 -10.81
N SER A 22 -17.83 35.29 -10.70
CA SER A 22 -19.31 35.39 -10.69
C SER A 22 -19.86 35.96 -9.36
N VAL A 23 -19.02 35.98 -8.30
CA VAL A 23 -19.44 36.38 -6.95
C VAL A 23 -18.56 37.51 -6.40
N VAL A 24 -17.26 37.45 -6.63
CA VAL A 24 -16.27 38.44 -6.19
C VAL A 24 -15.95 39.38 -7.33
N ASP A 25 -16.07 40.68 -7.13
CA ASP A 25 -15.59 41.72 -8.06
C ASP A 25 -14.04 41.79 -7.98
N CYS A 26 -13.37 40.97 -8.81
CA CYS A 26 -11.92 40.86 -8.83
C CYS A 26 -11.21 42.17 -9.24
N GLU A 27 -11.81 43.02 -10.05
CA GLU A 27 -11.23 44.30 -10.43
C GLU A 27 -11.28 45.30 -9.27
N ASN A 28 -12.35 45.28 -8.47
CA ASN A 28 -12.44 46.04 -7.24
C ASN A 28 -11.41 45.59 -6.21
N VAL A 29 -11.23 44.27 -6.02
CA VAL A 29 -10.18 43.72 -5.14
C VAL A 29 -8.79 44.14 -5.62
N LYS A 30 -8.51 44.14 -6.94
CA LYS A 30 -7.25 44.61 -7.54
C LYS A 30 -6.99 46.08 -7.24
N SER A 31 -8.02 46.93 -7.44
CA SER A 31 -7.92 48.37 -7.20
C SER A 31 -7.66 48.65 -5.71
N TYR A 32 -8.34 47.95 -4.82
CA TYR A 32 -8.10 48.01 -3.38
C TYR A 32 -6.66 47.55 -3.03
N ALA A 33 -6.23 46.41 -3.56
CA ALA A 33 -4.90 45.86 -3.27
C ALA A 33 -3.77 46.80 -3.71
N SER A 34 -3.92 47.54 -4.80
CA SER A 34 -2.91 48.50 -5.29
C SER A 34 -2.72 49.69 -4.35
N GLN A 35 -3.67 49.98 -3.46
CA GLN A 35 -3.60 51.08 -2.47
C GLN A 35 -2.96 50.64 -1.15
N LEU A 36 -2.80 49.31 -0.93
CA LEU A 36 -2.23 48.81 0.29
C LEU A 36 -0.74 49.17 0.44
N PRO A 37 -0.30 49.60 1.62
CA PRO A 37 1.11 49.97 1.86
C PRO A 37 2.06 48.83 1.54
N GLY A 38 3.07 49.10 0.68
CA GLY A 38 4.10 48.13 0.27
C GLY A 38 3.71 47.28 -0.93
N VAL A 39 2.50 47.41 -1.48
CA VAL A 39 2.13 46.79 -2.76
C VAL A 39 2.66 47.67 -3.89
N THR A 40 3.49 47.07 -4.75
CA THR A 40 4.08 47.73 -5.92
C THR A 40 3.43 47.28 -7.23
N LEU A 41 2.71 46.16 -7.20
CA LEU A 41 2.02 45.62 -8.35
C LEU A 41 0.76 44.89 -7.93
N SER A 42 -0.37 45.12 -8.63
CA SER A 42 -1.62 44.38 -8.47
C SER A 42 -2.18 44.01 -9.84
N ILE A 43 -2.33 42.72 -10.12
CA ILE A 43 -2.80 42.21 -11.41
C ILE A 43 -3.92 41.20 -11.22
N CYS A 44 -4.91 41.26 -12.12
CA CYS A 44 -5.98 40.30 -12.21
C CYS A 44 -5.82 39.45 -13.49
N ASN A 45 -6.04 38.14 -13.37
CA ASN A 45 -5.90 37.20 -14.49
C ASN A 45 -7.05 36.18 -14.43
N ASP A 46 -7.55 35.76 -15.58
CA ASP A 46 -8.69 34.85 -15.65
C ASP A 46 -8.35 33.45 -15.13
N TYR A 47 -7.16 32.94 -15.42
CA TYR A 47 -6.65 31.64 -14.96
C TYR A 47 -5.16 31.73 -14.63
N LEU A 48 -4.84 32.22 -13.46
CA LEU A 48 -3.46 32.46 -13.03
C LEU A 48 -2.58 31.17 -13.03
N CYS A 49 -3.19 30.02 -12.79
CA CYS A 49 -2.50 28.71 -12.82
C CYS A 49 -2.31 28.12 -14.22
N SER A 50 -2.82 28.78 -15.27
CA SER A 50 -2.56 28.39 -16.66
C SER A 50 -1.10 28.68 -17.09
N PRO A 51 -0.58 28.02 -18.14
CA PRO A 51 0.75 28.32 -18.64
C PRO A 51 0.98 29.82 -18.93
N ASP A 52 0.01 30.49 -19.55
CA ASP A 52 0.07 31.92 -19.90
C ASP A 52 0.01 32.80 -18.65
N GLY A 53 -0.88 32.47 -17.68
CA GLY A 53 -0.96 33.17 -16.40
C GLY A 53 0.32 33.06 -15.58
N LEU A 54 0.94 31.88 -15.55
CA LEU A 54 2.22 31.65 -14.89
C LEU A 54 3.37 32.37 -15.60
N MET A 55 3.36 32.44 -16.93
CA MET A 55 4.36 33.18 -17.70
C MET A 55 4.24 34.67 -17.42
N GLN A 56 3.05 35.24 -17.52
CA GLN A 56 2.80 36.65 -17.19
C GLN A 56 3.25 36.98 -15.77
N MET A 57 2.90 36.14 -14.79
CA MET A 57 3.32 36.33 -13.41
C MET A 57 4.85 36.39 -13.27
N ARG A 58 5.61 35.51 -13.96
CA ARG A 58 7.07 35.52 -13.93
C ARG A 58 7.68 36.79 -14.52
N GLU A 59 7.14 37.23 -15.66
CA GLU A 59 7.60 38.46 -16.31
C GLU A 59 7.39 39.68 -15.44
N GLU A 60 6.22 39.81 -14.85
CA GLU A 60 5.89 40.95 -13.98
C GLU A 60 6.69 40.96 -12.68
N ILE A 61 6.96 39.79 -12.07
CA ILE A 61 7.84 39.68 -10.91
C ILE A 61 9.24 40.21 -11.25
N ARG A 62 9.79 39.86 -12.42
CA ARG A 62 11.13 40.30 -12.86
C ARG A 62 11.16 41.80 -13.17
N LYS A 63 10.14 42.32 -13.87
CA LYS A 63 10.06 43.73 -14.28
C LYS A 63 9.90 44.67 -13.05
N SER A 64 9.10 44.27 -12.07
CA SER A 64 8.70 45.14 -10.95
C SER A 64 9.58 45.00 -9.72
N ASN A 65 10.67 44.23 -9.78
CA ASN A 65 11.61 44.01 -8.66
C ASN A 65 10.90 43.66 -7.33
N ILE A 66 9.92 42.74 -7.41
CA ILE A 66 9.12 42.26 -6.30
C ILE A 66 9.97 41.40 -5.36
N THR A 67 9.76 41.50 -4.06
CA THR A 67 10.47 40.72 -3.03
C THR A 67 9.59 39.62 -2.42
N SER A 68 8.26 39.81 -2.44
CA SER A 68 7.30 38.81 -1.95
C SER A 68 5.99 38.87 -2.74
N VAL A 69 5.27 37.76 -2.77
CA VAL A 69 4.11 37.57 -3.61
C VAL A 69 2.89 37.15 -2.80
N VAL A 70 1.74 37.76 -3.09
CA VAL A 70 0.42 37.32 -2.65
C VAL A 70 -0.35 36.81 -3.85
N VAL A 71 -0.83 35.60 -3.79
CA VAL A 71 -1.73 35.00 -4.80
C VAL A 71 -3.12 34.88 -4.18
N ALA A 72 -4.06 35.70 -4.64
CA ALA A 72 -5.46 35.61 -4.27
C ALA A 72 -6.18 34.67 -5.27
N ALA A 73 -6.42 33.42 -4.88
CA ALA A 73 -6.92 32.40 -5.79
C ALA A 73 -7.71 31.30 -5.04
N CYS A 74 -7.75 30.10 -5.61
CA CYS A 74 -8.35 28.92 -4.97
C CYS A 74 -7.44 28.35 -3.85
N THR A 75 -7.85 27.20 -3.29
CA THR A 75 -7.19 26.57 -2.14
C THR A 75 -5.68 26.34 -2.36
N PRO A 76 -4.82 26.71 -1.40
CA PRO A 76 -3.38 26.42 -1.47
C PRO A 76 -3.07 24.93 -1.59
N ARG A 77 -3.92 24.04 -1.06
CA ARG A 77 -3.74 22.58 -1.13
C ARG A 77 -3.55 22.04 -2.54
N ILE A 78 -4.08 22.73 -3.56
CA ILE A 78 -3.99 22.32 -4.97
C ILE A 78 -2.93 23.14 -5.71
N CYS A 79 -2.92 24.46 -5.55
CA CYS A 79 -2.18 25.37 -6.42
C CYS A 79 -0.90 25.95 -5.82
N GLU A 80 -0.68 25.85 -4.51
CA GLU A 80 0.46 26.50 -3.85
C GLU A 80 1.80 26.04 -4.42
N LYS A 81 1.97 24.73 -4.66
CA LYS A 81 3.19 24.18 -5.25
C LYS A 81 3.49 24.81 -6.62
N ILE A 82 2.47 24.93 -7.48
CA ILE A 82 2.62 25.50 -8.82
C ILE A 82 3.13 26.93 -8.73
N PHE A 83 2.57 27.73 -7.82
CA PHE A 83 2.98 29.10 -7.63
C PHE A 83 4.37 29.23 -6.98
N ARG A 84 4.71 28.39 -6.01
CA ARG A 84 6.05 28.33 -5.42
C ARG A 84 7.12 28.00 -6.47
N ASP A 85 6.89 26.99 -7.29
CA ASP A 85 7.79 26.60 -8.37
C ASP A 85 7.88 27.72 -9.44
N ASN A 86 6.80 28.48 -9.63
CA ASN A 86 6.75 29.58 -10.59
C ASN A 86 7.54 30.81 -10.14
N ILE A 87 7.41 31.21 -8.87
CA ILE A 87 8.19 32.35 -8.34
C ILE A 87 9.68 32.03 -8.22
N GLU A 88 10.03 30.75 -7.94
CA GLU A 88 11.42 30.27 -7.96
C GLU A 88 12.02 30.40 -9.37
N LYS A 89 11.27 30.03 -10.43
CA LYS A 89 11.67 30.26 -11.82
C LYS A 89 11.76 31.74 -12.20
N ALA A 90 11.11 32.63 -11.44
CA ALA A 90 11.24 34.07 -11.60
C ALA A 90 12.49 34.64 -10.88
N GLY A 91 13.18 33.84 -10.06
CA GLY A 91 14.37 34.24 -9.30
C GLY A 91 14.10 34.64 -7.84
N LEU A 92 12.87 34.44 -7.34
CA LEU A 92 12.55 34.63 -5.92
C LEU A 92 12.72 33.33 -5.13
N ASN A 93 13.02 33.46 -3.83
CA ASN A 93 12.94 32.31 -2.96
C ASN A 93 11.49 31.77 -2.92
N ARG A 94 11.30 30.46 -3.11
CA ARG A 94 9.99 29.81 -3.21
C ARG A 94 9.07 30.02 -1.99
N ASN A 95 9.64 30.42 -0.84
CA ASN A 95 8.91 30.67 0.39
C ASN A 95 8.47 32.13 0.56
N MET A 96 8.77 32.97 -0.40
CA MET A 96 8.30 34.37 -0.43
C MET A 96 6.91 34.48 -1.06
N LEU A 97 6.04 33.49 -0.79
CA LEU A 97 4.67 33.37 -1.30
C LEU A 97 3.68 33.25 -0.15
N HIS A 98 2.59 34.02 -0.21
CA HIS A 98 1.38 33.78 0.56
C HIS A 98 0.17 33.57 -0.38
N VAL A 99 -0.67 32.60 -0.08
CA VAL A 99 -1.89 32.30 -0.87
C VAL A 99 -3.13 32.68 -0.07
N ALA A 100 -3.84 33.72 -0.51
CA ALA A 100 -5.13 34.12 0.03
C ALA A 100 -6.24 33.35 -0.67
N ASN A 101 -6.99 32.50 0.06
CA ASN A 101 -8.04 31.68 -0.51
C ASN A 101 -9.34 32.47 -0.65
N ILE A 102 -9.56 33.03 -1.85
CA ILE A 102 -10.77 33.82 -2.16
C ILE A 102 -11.85 32.99 -2.90
N ARG A 103 -11.66 31.67 -3.05
CA ARG A 103 -12.66 30.75 -3.59
C ARG A 103 -13.40 29.99 -2.50
N GLU A 104 -12.80 28.98 -1.92
CA GLU A 104 -13.44 28.10 -0.93
C GLU A 104 -13.80 28.84 0.37
N GLN A 105 -12.98 29.79 0.79
CA GLN A 105 -13.21 30.58 2.01
C GLN A 105 -13.99 31.88 1.76
N CYS A 106 -14.29 32.22 0.51
CA CYS A 106 -14.91 33.49 0.15
C CYS A 106 -16.05 33.30 -0.86
N SER A 107 -15.79 33.17 -2.18
CA SER A 107 -16.84 33.14 -3.20
C SER A 107 -17.84 31.99 -3.02
N TRP A 108 -17.40 30.82 -2.60
CA TRP A 108 -18.30 29.67 -2.38
C TRP A 108 -19.11 29.79 -1.10
N VAL A 109 -18.55 30.37 -0.04
CA VAL A 109 -19.25 30.56 1.25
C VAL A 109 -20.30 31.69 1.17
N HIS A 110 -20.03 32.67 0.32
CA HIS A 110 -20.92 33.85 0.13
C HIS A 110 -21.51 33.89 -1.29
N ALA A 111 -21.84 32.73 -1.88
CA ALA A 111 -22.31 32.64 -3.27
C ALA A 111 -23.50 33.51 -3.61
N ASN A 112 -24.38 33.79 -2.64
CA ASN A 112 -25.58 34.62 -2.79
C ASN A 112 -25.41 36.05 -2.24
N GLU A 113 -24.19 36.44 -1.83
CA GLU A 113 -23.92 37.74 -1.21
C GLU A 113 -22.69 38.42 -1.85
N PRO A 114 -22.71 38.81 -3.15
CA PRO A 114 -21.53 39.29 -3.88
C PRO A 114 -20.82 40.47 -3.23
N PHE A 115 -21.56 41.40 -2.65
CA PHE A 115 -20.95 42.52 -1.93
C PHE A 115 -20.12 42.06 -0.75
N LYS A 116 -20.67 41.21 0.13
CA LYS A 116 -19.95 40.67 1.28
C LYS A 116 -18.79 39.80 0.86
N ALA A 117 -18.94 39.05 -0.23
CA ALA A 117 -17.84 38.25 -0.80
C ALA A 117 -16.68 39.16 -1.24
N THR A 118 -16.96 40.25 -1.92
CA THR A 118 -15.94 41.18 -2.38
C THR A 118 -15.23 41.85 -1.20
N GLU A 119 -15.95 42.32 -0.17
CA GLU A 119 -15.36 42.90 1.04
C GLU A 119 -14.51 41.87 1.79
N LYS A 120 -14.97 40.63 1.91
CA LYS A 120 -14.19 39.56 2.51
C LYS A 120 -12.92 39.24 1.69
N ALA A 121 -12.99 39.25 0.36
CA ALA A 121 -11.83 39.06 -0.49
C ALA A 121 -10.78 40.17 -0.30
N LYS A 122 -11.19 41.42 -0.19
CA LYS A 122 -10.31 42.57 0.15
C LYS A 122 -9.60 42.32 1.50
N ASN A 123 -10.36 41.90 2.51
CA ASN A 123 -9.82 41.60 3.84
C ASN A 123 -8.77 40.47 3.79
N LEU A 124 -9.08 39.36 3.11
CA LEU A 124 -8.14 38.24 2.94
C LEU A 124 -6.86 38.68 2.21
N VAL A 125 -6.98 39.55 1.21
CA VAL A 125 -5.83 40.11 0.49
C VAL A 125 -5.03 41.05 1.40
N LYS A 126 -5.68 41.92 2.18
CA LYS A 126 -5.04 42.81 3.17
C LYS A 126 -4.23 42.01 4.19
N MET A 127 -4.82 40.95 4.75
CA MET A 127 -4.13 40.02 5.65
C MET A 127 -2.92 39.38 4.96
N GLY A 128 -3.11 38.89 3.72
CA GLY A 128 -2.06 38.29 2.92
C GLY A 128 -0.90 39.25 2.64
N VAL A 129 -1.17 40.51 2.33
CA VAL A 129 -0.15 41.55 2.13
C VAL A 129 0.60 41.85 3.43
N SER A 130 -0.10 41.95 4.55
CA SER A 130 0.52 42.12 5.86
C SER A 130 1.48 40.97 6.18
N ARG A 131 1.05 39.75 5.91
CA ARG A 131 1.88 38.54 6.04
C ARG A 131 3.08 38.56 5.10
N ALA A 132 2.87 38.89 3.83
CA ALA A 132 3.92 38.87 2.80
C ALA A 132 5.09 39.79 3.13
N LYS A 133 4.85 40.88 3.87
CA LYS A 133 5.91 41.80 4.36
C LYS A 133 6.81 41.20 5.43
N THR A 134 6.36 40.17 6.12
CA THR A 134 7.08 39.51 7.23
C THR A 134 7.72 38.19 6.81
N LEU A 135 7.50 37.75 5.56
CA LEU A 135 8.14 36.54 5.06
C LEU A 135 9.66 36.70 4.98
N VAL A 136 10.36 35.63 5.27
CA VAL A 136 11.82 35.54 5.17
C VAL A 136 12.23 34.41 4.23
N PRO A 137 13.30 34.60 3.43
CA PRO A 137 13.80 33.48 2.62
C PRO A 137 14.14 32.29 3.50
N ALA A 138 13.73 31.10 3.08
CA ALA A 138 14.10 29.85 3.72
C ALA A 138 14.57 28.88 2.64
N GLU A 139 15.73 28.29 2.85
CA GLU A 139 16.29 27.29 1.94
C GLU A 139 16.14 25.90 2.53
N GLY A 140 15.83 24.94 1.68
CA GLY A 140 15.85 23.53 2.06
C GLY A 140 17.29 23.02 2.06
N VAL A 141 17.57 22.06 2.93
CA VAL A 141 18.86 21.37 2.98
C VAL A 141 18.93 20.36 1.85
N ASP A 142 20.03 20.34 1.12
CA ASP A 142 20.30 19.31 0.12
C ASP A 142 20.59 17.98 0.79
N VAL A 143 19.86 16.93 0.37
CA VAL A 143 19.99 15.58 0.87
C VAL A 143 20.50 14.70 -0.26
N GLU A 144 21.66 14.08 -0.08
CA GLU A 144 22.19 13.11 -1.02
C GLU A 144 21.36 11.84 -0.99
N LEU A 145 21.00 11.30 -2.17
CA LEU A 145 20.12 10.15 -2.32
C LEU A 145 20.94 8.89 -2.63
N LYS A 146 20.90 7.91 -1.74
CA LYS A 146 21.44 6.57 -1.99
C LYS A 146 20.69 5.93 -3.15
N GLN A 147 21.42 5.30 -4.08
CA GLN A 147 20.87 4.69 -5.31
C GLN A 147 20.44 3.22 -5.12
N GLU A 148 20.22 2.79 -3.89
CA GLU A 148 19.77 1.45 -3.53
C GLU A 148 18.34 1.51 -3.00
N VAL A 149 17.55 0.48 -3.27
CA VAL A 149 16.12 0.41 -2.91
C VAL A 149 15.84 -0.85 -2.11
N LEU A 150 15.05 -0.70 -1.04
CA LEU A 150 14.50 -1.83 -0.30
C LEU A 150 13.07 -2.14 -0.79
N VAL A 151 12.81 -3.39 -1.12
CA VAL A 151 11.46 -3.91 -1.38
C VAL A 151 11.13 -4.94 -0.31
N ILE A 152 10.06 -4.72 0.45
CA ILE A 152 9.61 -5.58 1.55
C ILE A 152 8.43 -6.43 1.08
N GLY A 153 8.66 -7.73 0.90
CA GLY A 153 7.71 -8.73 0.43
C GLY A 153 8.04 -9.24 -0.97
N GLY A 154 8.27 -10.55 -1.08
CA GLY A 154 8.62 -11.27 -2.32
C GLY A 154 7.40 -11.86 -3.05
N GLY A 155 6.20 -11.30 -2.85
CA GLY A 155 5.01 -11.64 -3.62
C GLY A 155 5.00 -10.99 -5.00
N VAL A 156 3.90 -11.18 -5.77
CA VAL A 156 3.79 -10.69 -7.17
C VAL A 156 4.08 -9.21 -7.33
N ALA A 157 3.60 -8.37 -6.40
CA ALA A 157 3.83 -6.93 -6.46
C ALA A 157 5.30 -6.57 -6.16
N GLY A 158 5.90 -7.17 -5.12
CA GLY A 158 7.30 -6.90 -4.78
C GLY A 158 8.28 -7.42 -5.84
N VAL A 159 8.02 -8.59 -6.39
CA VAL A 159 8.80 -9.16 -7.51
C VAL A 159 8.77 -8.23 -8.73
N GLU A 160 7.58 -7.74 -9.12
CA GLU A 160 7.44 -6.81 -10.25
C GLU A 160 8.14 -5.47 -9.98
N ALA A 161 7.96 -4.91 -8.77
CA ALA A 161 8.62 -3.65 -8.40
C ALA A 161 10.15 -3.79 -8.39
N ALA A 162 10.67 -4.87 -7.80
CA ALA A 162 12.11 -5.15 -7.75
C ALA A 162 12.71 -5.32 -9.14
N TYR A 163 12.03 -6.09 -10.00
CA TYR A 163 12.46 -6.31 -11.37
C TYR A 163 12.52 -4.99 -12.16
N LYS A 164 11.45 -4.19 -12.10
CA LYS A 164 11.40 -2.91 -12.85
C LYS A 164 12.44 -1.90 -12.37
N LEU A 165 12.70 -1.82 -11.08
CA LEU A 165 13.77 -0.98 -10.54
C LEU A 165 15.16 -1.45 -10.99
N ALA A 166 15.39 -2.76 -10.99
CA ALA A 166 16.66 -3.34 -11.43
C ALA A 166 16.92 -3.14 -12.93
N GLU A 167 15.87 -3.24 -13.78
CA GLU A 167 15.95 -2.88 -15.20
C GLU A 167 16.28 -1.40 -15.42
N LEU A 168 15.85 -0.52 -14.53
CA LEU A 168 16.20 0.91 -14.54
C LEU A 168 17.61 1.19 -13.98
N GLY A 169 18.36 0.15 -13.58
CA GLY A 169 19.75 0.25 -13.14
C GLY A 169 19.92 0.46 -11.64
N PHE A 170 18.86 0.46 -10.84
CA PHE A 170 18.97 0.56 -9.39
C PHE A 170 19.34 -0.79 -8.76
N LYS A 171 20.16 -0.75 -7.70
CA LYS A 171 20.39 -1.92 -6.87
C LYS A 171 19.22 -2.13 -5.91
N VAL A 172 18.65 -3.32 -5.90
CA VAL A 172 17.44 -3.66 -5.14
C VAL A 172 17.72 -4.73 -4.11
N HIS A 173 17.30 -4.50 -2.87
CA HIS A 173 17.28 -5.50 -1.81
C HIS A 173 15.83 -5.98 -1.64
N LEU A 174 15.55 -7.23 -2.03
CA LEU A 174 14.24 -7.85 -1.90
C LEU A 174 14.20 -8.74 -0.65
N VAL A 175 13.45 -8.31 0.36
CA VAL A 175 13.32 -9.01 1.65
C VAL A 175 12.02 -9.81 1.68
N GLU A 176 12.11 -11.11 1.95
CA GLU A 176 10.97 -12.02 2.04
C GLU A 176 11.08 -12.89 3.31
N LYS A 177 9.99 -12.93 4.10
CA LYS A 177 9.93 -13.72 5.35
C LYS A 177 9.88 -15.24 5.14
N LYS A 178 9.35 -15.68 3.99
CA LYS A 178 9.24 -17.09 3.62
C LYS A 178 10.55 -17.63 3.00
N PRO A 179 10.73 -18.95 2.96
CA PRO A 179 11.93 -19.54 2.35
C PRO A 179 11.94 -19.51 0.81
N MET A 180 10.94 -18.88 0.19
CA MET A 180 10.72 -18.82 -1.25
C MET A 180 10.04 -17.51 -1.67
N LEU A 181 10.18 -17.16 -2.94
CA LEU A 181 9.46 -16.07 -3.59
C LEU A 181 8.07 -16.50 -4.11
N GLY A 182 7.24 -15.53 -4.49
CA GLY A 182 5.96 -15.71 -5.17
C GLY A 182 4.74 -15.45 -4.29
N GLY A 183 4.92 -15.40 -2.96
CA GLY A 183 3.84 -15.10 -2.01
C GLY A 183 2.65 -16.06 -2.13
N ASN A 184 1.44 -15.53 -1.93
CA ASN A 184 0.22 -16.35 -2.01
C ASN A 184 -0.06 -16.85 -3.46
N MET A 185 0.34 -16.10 -4.49
CA MET A 185 0.14 -16.50 -5.87
C MET A 185 0.87 -17.81 -6.21
N ALA A 186 2.01 -18.06 -5.58
CA ALA A 186 2.76 -19.30 -5.77
C ALA A 186 2.07 -20.53 -5.17
N THR A 187 1.20 -20.36 -4.18
CA THR A 187 0.42 -21.44 -3.56
C THR A 187 -0.98 -21.60 -4.15
N MET A 188 -1.46 -20.63 -4.92
CA MET A 188 -2.72 -20.72 -5.69
C MET A 188 -2.44 -21.31 -7.08
N PHE A 189 -1.82 -22.48 -7.10
CA PHE A 189 -1.28 -23.08 -8.32
C PHE A 189 -2.33 -23.98 -8.98
N THR A 190 -3.20 -23.41 -9.77
CA THR A 190 -4.15 -24.19 -10.54
C THR A 190 -3.62 -24.42 -11.96
N CYS A 191 -2.67 -25.31 -12.13
CA CYS A 191 -2.36 -25.87 -13.44
C CYS A 191 -3.37 -26.99 -13.75
N LEU A 192 -4.46 -26.65 -14.38
CA LEU A 192 -5.36 -27.66 -14.93
C LEU A 192 -4.67 -28.33 -16.10
N LEU A 193 -4.65 -29.67 -16.10
CA LEU A 193 -4.07 -30.57 -17.10
C LEU A 193 -4.37 -30.24 -18.57
N TRP A 194 -5.42 -29.48 -18.78
CA TRP A 194 -6.00 -29.20 -20.09
C TRP A 194 -5.16 -28.25 -20.97
N CYS A 195 -4.09 -27.68 -20.43
CA CYS A 195 -3.14 -26.95 -21.26
C CYS A 195 -2.30 -27.87 -22.16
N HIS A 196 -2.18 -29.18 -21.80
CA HIS A 196 -1.21 -30.08 -22.47
C HIS A 196 -1.78 -31.41 -22.98
N GLU A 197 -2.97 -31.85 -22.57
CA GLU A 197 -3.39 -33.23 -22.80
C GLU A 197 -4.73 -33.43 -23.52
N ALA A 198 -5.29 -32.45 -24.20
CA ALA A 198 -6.47 -32.68 -25.05
C ALA A 198 -6.09 -32.81 -26.54
N PRO A 199 -5.63 -33.97 -27.04
CA PRO A 199 -5.48 -34.16 -28.47
C PRO A 199 -6.87 -34.10 -29.11
N GLY A 200 -7.11 -33.10 -29.97
CA GLY A 200 -8.32 -32.94 -30.75
C GLY A 200 -9.37 -31.95 -30.25
N LYS A 201 -9.12 -31.17 -29.19
CA LYS A 201 -10.02 -30.08 -28.78
C LYS A 201 -9.29 -28.71 -28.73
N PRO A 202 -8.91 -28.11 -29.86
CA PRO A 202 -8.27 -26.82 -29.89
C PRO A 202 -9.12 -25.67 -29.32
N GLN A 203 -10.42 -25.83 -29.25
CA GLN A 203 -11.35 -24.81 -28.76
C GLN A 203 -11.30 -24.61 -27.23
N SER A 204 -10.99 -25.66 -26.48
CA SER A 204 -10.87 -25.53 -25.02
C SER A 204 -9.61 -24.74 -24.58
N LEU A 205 -8.51 -24.87 -25.32
CA LEU A 205 -7.28 -24.11 -25.06
C LEU A 205 -7.47 -22.61 -25.33
N ASN A 206 -8.05 -22.24 -26.47
CA ASN A 206 -8.33 -20.85 -26.83
C ASN A 206 -9.31 -20.20 -25.85
N PHE A 207 -10.19 -20.97 -25.28
CA PHE A 207 -11.16 -20.54 -24.30
C PHE A 207 -10.53 -20.15 -22.95
N ARG A 208 -9.48 -20.84 -22.52
CA ARG A 208 -8.80 -20.60 -21.25
C ARG A 208 -7.76 -19.50 -21.32
N PHE A 209 -7.00 -19.45 -22.41
CA PHE A 209 -5.95 -18.43 -22.59
C PHE A 209 -6.49 -17.09 -23.09
N GLY A 210 -7.69 -17.03 -23.65
CA GLY A 210 -8.26 -15.81 -24.22
C GLY A 210 -9.25 -15.06 -23.34
N THR A 211 -9.60 -15.60 -22.17
CA THR A 211 -10.62 -14.99 -21.31
C THR A 211 -10.12 -14.74 -19.91
N PHE A 212 -9.61 -13.54 -19.70
CA PHE A 212 -9.54 -12.99 -18.36
C PHE A 212 -10.92 -13.11 -17.68
N PRO A 213 -11.00 -13.46 -16.40
CA PRO A 213 -9.91 -13.69 -15.45
C PRO A 213 -9.58 -15.17 -15.21
N ALA A 214 -10.11 -16.10 -16.00
CA ALA A 214 -10.05 -17.53 -15.72
C ALA A 214 -8.72 -18.19 -16.04
N CYS A 215 -7.88 -17.54 -16.83
CA CYS A 215 -6.69 -18.15 -17.42
C CYS A 215 -5.41 -17.95 -16.65
N ASP A 216 -5.46 -17.30 -15.51
CA ASP A 216 -4.28 -17.09 -14.72
C ASP A 216 -3.91 -18.35 -13.95
N CYS A 217 -3.35 -19.32 -14.69
CA CYS A 217 -2.49 -20.32 -14.12
C CYS A 217 -1.34 -19.56 -13.43
N SER A 218 -1.40 -19.45 -12.12
CA SER A 218 -0.47 -18.62 -11.35
C SER A 218 0.98 -19.01 -11.61
N GLY A 219 1.25 -20.32 -11.83
CA GLY A 219 2.57 -20.78 -12.19
C GLY A 219 3.08 -20.26 -13.53
N CYS A 220 2.28 -20.37 -14.60
CA CYS A 220 2.69 -19.87 -15.91
C CYS A 220 2.88 -18.36 -15.93
N THR A 221 2.17 -17.63 -15.08
CA THR A 221 2.24 -16.17 -15.02
C THR A 221 3.42 -15.67 -14.17
N ILE A 222 3.67 -16.31 -13.01
CA ILE A 222 4.66 -15.80 -12.06
C ILE A 222 6.05 -16.41 -12.26
N MET A 223 6.15 -17.69 -12.69
CA MET A 223 7.42 -18.41 -12.78
C MET A 223 8.48 -17.72 -13.67
N PRO A 224 8.16 -17.22 -14.88
CA PRO A 224 9.13 -16.48 -15.69
C PRO A 224 9.69 -15.28 -14.93
N LYS A 225 8.80 -14.50 -14.27
CA LYS A 225 9.22 -13.32 -13.49
C LYS A 225 10.06 -13.65 -12.27
N LEU A 226 9.77 -14.76 -11.59
CA LEU A 226 10.62 -15.23 -10.48
C LEU A 226 12.01 -15.61 -10.97
N ASN A 227 12.12 -16.26 -12.14
CA ASN A 227 13.40 -16.59 -12.76
C ASN A 227 14.17 -15.32 -13.17
N ASP A 228 13.51 -14.34 -13.77
CA ASP A 228 14.11 -13.06 -14.11
C ASP A 228 14.69 -12.36 -12.86
N VAL A 229 13.93 -12.34 -11.76
CA VAL A 229 14.35 -11.71 -10.50
C VAL A 229 15.53 -12.45 -9.85
N ILE A 230 15.51 -13.80 -9.81
CA ILE A 230 16.58 -14.57 -9.13
C ILE A 230 17.91 -14.53 -9.89
N THR A 231 17.86 -14.29 -11.19
CA THR A 231 19.06 -14.23 -12.05
C THR A 231 19.55 -12.81 -12.29
N HIS A 232 18.79 -11.79 -11.88
CA HIS A 232 19.14 -10.40 -12.16
C HIS A 232 20.31 -9.90 -11.29
N PRO A 233 21.40 -9.38 -11.86
CA PRO A 233 22.61 -9.01 -11.11
C PRO A 233 22.40 -7.86 -10.11
N ASN A 234 21.42 -6.99 -10.36
CA ASN A 234 21.12 -5.84 -9.49
C ASN A 234 20.10 -6.17 -8.38
N ILE A 235 19.65 -7.42 -8.26
CA ILE A 235 18.68 -7.81 -7.21
C ILE A 235 19.37 -8.70 -6.19
N ASN A 236 19.46 -8.22 -4.95
CA ASN A 236 19.91 -8.99 -3.80
C ASN A 236 18.68 -9.54 -3.06
N ILE A 237 18.49 -10.85 -3.10
CA ILE A 237 17.34 -11.53 -2.50
C ILE A 237 17.69 -12.01 -1.10
N LEU A 238 16.91 -11.58 -0.11
CA LEU A 238 17.04 -11.97 1.28
C LEU A 238 15.79 -12.76 1.69
N LEU A 239 15.86 -14.09 1.58
CA LEU A 239 14.80 -15.01 2.02
C LEU A 239 14.94 -15.32 3.50
N LEU A 240 13.87 -15.84 4.13
CA LEU A 240 13.80 -16.10 5.58
C LEU A 240 14.17 -14.85 6.39
N SER A 241 13.89 -13.66 5.86
CA SER A 241 14.40 -12.39 6.36
C SER A 241 13.29 -11.44 6.76
N GLU A 242 13.46 -10.77 7.87
CA GLU A 242 12.51 -9.80 8.41
C GLU A 242 13.22 -8.48 8.70
N VAL A 243 12.57 -7.38 8.37
CA VAL A 243 13.03 -6.05 8.77
C VAL A 243 12.76 -5.85 10.26
N LYS A 244 13.78 -5.49 11.05
CA LYS A 244 13.69 -5.30 12.50
C LYS A 244 13.76 -3.85 12.92
N GLU A 245 14.46 -3.02 12.17
CA GLU A 245 14.62 -1.60 12.48
C GLU A 245 14.80 -0.80 11.19
N ILE A 246 14.19 0.36 11.13
CA ILE A 246 14.40 1.35 10.08
C ILE A 246 14.54 2.72 10.73
N ILE A 247 15.66 3.38 10.45
CA ILE A 247 15.95 4.75 10.90
C ILE A 247 16.42 5.59 9.72
N GLY A 248 16.34 6.92 9.84
CA GLY A 248 16.78 7.84 8.80
C GLY A 248 15.61 8.49 8.07
N HIS A 249 15.86 8.96 6.87
CA HIS A 249 14.93 9.77 6.07
C HIS A 249 15.03 9.46 4.59
N VAL A 250 14.16 10.04 3.79
CA VAL A 250 14.20 9.96 2.32
C VAL A 250 15.62 10.17 1.81
N GLY A 251 16.06 9.27 0.95
CA GLY A 251 17.42 9.26 0.40
C GLY A 251 18.47 8.56 1.27
N ASN A 252 18.24 8.37 2.56
CA ASN A 252 19.21 7.77 3.47
C ASN A 252 18.55 7.02 4.63
N PHE A 253 17.91 5.91 4.32
CA PHE A 253 17.38 4.97 5.30
C PHE A 253 18.44 3.94 5.66
N LYS A 254 18.62 3.71 6.96
CA LYS A 254 19.42 2.60 7.51
C LYS A 254 18.46 1.53 7.99
N VAL A 255 18.61 0.34 7.46
CA VAL A 255 17.69 -0.79 7.66
C VAL A 255 18.44 -1.95 8.26
N LYS A 256 17.96 -2.47 9.38
CA LYS A 256 18.45 -3.71 9.98
C LYS A 256 17.53 -4.85 9.59
N VAL A 257 18.05 -5.85 8.91
CA VAL A 257 17.35 -7.06 8.49
C VAL A 257 17.88 -8.24 9.28
N LEU A 258 17.00 -9.03 9.87
CA LEU A 258 17.32 -10.29 10.51
C LEU A 258 17.05 -11.44 9.54
N LYS A 259 18.09 -12.15 9.11
CA LYS A 259 18.00 -13.36 8.29
C LYS A 259 18.01 -14.57 9.22
N LYS A 260 16.93 -15.36 9.18
CA LYS A 260 16.80 -16.61 9.91
C LYS A 260 17.55 -17.75 9.20
N PRO A 261 18.08 -18.72 9.95
CA PRO A 261 18.79 -19.84 9.36
C PRO A 261 17.86 -20.75 8.54
N ARG A 262 18.33 -21.22 7.41
CA ARG A 262 17.67 -22.24 6.59
C ARG A 262 17.98 -23.65 7.06
N PHE A 263 19.11 -23.82 7.74
CA PHE A 263 19.71 -25.10 8.13
C PHE A 263 19.99 -26.04 6.95
N VAL A 264 20.01 -25.52 5.75
CA VAL A 264 20.38 -26.18 4.50
C VAL A 264 21.22 -25.21 3.67
N ASP A 265 22.43 -25.59 3.28
CA ASP A 265 23.28 -24.79 2.42
C ASP A 265 22.67 -24.69 1.01
N GLU A 266 22.25 -23.47 0.64
CA GLU A 266 21.61 -23.21 -0.66
C GLU A 266 22.54 -23.48 -1.85
N LYS A 267 23.85 -23.36 -1.68
CA LYS A 267 24.83 -23.62 -2.76
C LYS A 267 25.00 -25.11 -3.02
N LYS A 268 24.95 -25.92 -1.96
CA LYS A 268 25.10 -27.38 -2.04
C LYS A 268 23.79 -28.09 -2.39
N CYS A 269 22.64 -27.60 -1.91
CA CYS A 269 21.34 -28.25 -2.11
C CYS A 269 20.92 -28.19 -3.58
N VAL A 270 20.64 -29.34 -4.20
CA VAL A 270 20.13 -29.46 -5.58
C VAL A 270 18.61 -29.72 -5.64
N GLY A 271 17.95 -29.84 -4.49
CA GLY A 271 16.49 -30.04 -4.42
C GLY A 271 16.03 -31.46 -4.80
N CYS A 272 16.89 -32.50 -4.61
CA CYS A 272 16.57 -33.87 -4.99
C CYS A 272 15.47 -34.56 -4.14
N GLY A 273 15.36 -34.20 -2.85
CA GLY A 273 14.32 -34.74 -1.96
C GLY A 273 14.73 -35.88 -1.05
N ASN A 274 15.88 -36.50 -1.24
CA ASN A 274 16.32 -37.67 -0.45
C ASN A 274 16.24 -37.44 1.06
N CYS A 275 16.64 -36.25 1.51
CA CYS A 275 16.60 -35.86 2.92
C CYS A 275 15.16 -35.83 3.50
N ALA A 276 14.17 -35.47 2.70
CA ALA A 276 12.76 -35.45 3.15
C ALA A 276 12.17 -36.87 3.24
N VAL A 277 12.54 -37.77 2.34
CA VAL A 277 12.07 -39.17 2.37
C VAL A 277 12.44 -39.86 3.67
N VAL A 278 13.65 -39.67 4.17
CA VAL A 278 14.16 -40.34 5.38
C VAL A 278 13.81 -39.62 6.68
N CYS A 279 13.28 -38.42 6.62
CA CYS A 279 12.97 -37.64 7.82
C CYS A 279 11.83 -38.31 8.61
N PRO A 280 12.02 -38.66 9.89
CA PRO A 280 11.00 -39.35 10.69
C PRO A 280 9.85 -38.44 11.11
N VAL A 281 10.07 -37.12 11.15
CA VAL A 281 9.05 -36.17 11.61
C VAL A 281 7.98 -35.96 10.56
N VAL A 282 6.73 -35.98 11.01
CA VAL A 282 5.53 -35.67 10.20
C VAL A 282 4.71 -34.60 10.89
N LYS A 283 4.30 -33.58 10.18
CA LYS A 283 3.36 -32.55 10.64
C LYS A 283 2.45 -32.08 9.52
N LYS A 284 1.34 -31.42 9.89
CA LYS A 284 0.43 -30.81 8.89
C LYS A 284 1.17 -29.78 8.03
N ASN A 285 0.91 -29.82 6.74
CA ASN A 285 1.52 -28.91 5.77
C ASN A 285 0.75 -27.59 5.72
N GLU A 286 1.35 -26.52 6.21
CA GLU A 286 0.76 -25.18 6.20
C GLU A 286 0.62 -24.58 4.80
N TYR A 287 1.42 -25.03 3.85
CA TYR A 287 1.35 -24.59 2.45
C TYR A 287 0.18 -25.23 1.69
N ASP A 288 -0.36 -26.34 2.20
CA ASP A 288 -1.59 -26.98 1.74
C ASP A 288 -2.76 -26.75 2.69
N TYR A 289 -2.65 -25.74 3.56
CA TYR A 289 -3.68 -25.39 4.56
C TYR A 289 -4.07 -26.57 5.48
N GLY A 290 -3.16 -27.51 5.67
CA GLY A 290 -3.35 -28.68 6.53
C GLY A 290 -3.99 -29.88 5.84
N LEU A 291 -4.27 -29.82 4.54
CA LEU A 291 -4.84 -30.93 3.74
C LEU A 291 -3.83 -32.06 3.48
N SER A 292 -2.54 -31.78 3.59
CA SER A 292 -1.46 -32.78 3.48
C SER A 292 -0.53 -32.73 4.67
N GLU A 293 0.40 -33.69 4.72
CA GLU A 293 1.47 -33.75 5.70
C GLU A 293 2.81 -33.40 5.06
N ARG A 294 3.73 -32.84 5.83
CA ARG A 294 5.11 -32.58 5.45
C ARG A 294 6.10 -33.02 6.51
N LYS A 295 7.36 -33.13 6.11
CA LYS A 295 8.48 -33.48 6.98
C LYS A 295 9.06 -32.22 7.66
N ALA A 296 9.92 -32.42 8.70
CA ALA A 296 10.66 -31.31 9.29
C ALA A 296 11.64 -30.66 8.31
N ILE A 297 12.26 -31.45 7.43
CA ILE A 297 13.02 -30.96 6.28
C ILE A 297 12.12 -31.04 5.06
N PHE A 298 11.84 -29.89 4.44
CA PHE A 298 10.80 -29.82 3.41
C PHE A 298 11.13 -28.77 2.33
N MET A 299 10.43 -28.87 1.22
CA MET A 299 10.30 -27.84 0.21
C MET A 299 8.84 -27.39 0.22
N PRO A 300 8.53 -26.08 0.27
CA PRO A 300 7.17 -25.59 0.43
C PRO A 300 6.17 -26.14 -0.63
N TYR A 301 6.61 -26.19 -1.89
CA TYR A 301 5.91 -26.83 -3.01
C TYR A 301 6.92 -27.16 -4.11
N GLN A 302 6.57 -28.05 -5.03
CA GLN A 302 7.55 -28.63 -5.99
C GLN A 302 8.25 -27.60 -6.89
N GLN A 303 7.56 -26.51 -7.25
CA GLN A 303 8.07 -25.45 -8.11
C GLN A 303 8.59 -24.24 -7.33
N ALA A 304 8.87 -24.40 -6.03
CA ALA A 304 9.37 -23.30 -5.21
C ALA A 304 10.66 -22.67 -5.79
N ILE A 305 10.73 -21.36 -5.76
CA ILE A 305 11.92 -20.61 -6.19
C ILE A 305 12.49 -19.84 -5.00
N PRO A 306 13.75 -20.13 -4.62
CA PRO A 306 14.66 -21.15 -5.17
C PRO A 306 14.20 -22.58 -4.82
N ARG A 307 14.52 -23.54 -5.69
CA ARG A 307 14.23 -24.96 -5.47
C ARG A 307 15.19 -25.57 -4.45
N LYS A 308 15.04 -25.17 -3.18
CA LYS A 308 15.93 -25.54 -2.07
C LYS A 308 15.12 -26.00 -0.87
N TYR A 309 15.59 -27.02 -0.19
CA TYR A 309 14.99 -27.48 1.06
C TYR A 309 15.26 -26.50 2.21
N VAL A 310 14.44 -26.58 3.24
CA VAL A 310 14.54 -25.84 4.50
C VAL A 310 14.21 -26.78 5.66
N ILE A 311 14.85 -26.59 6.82
CA ILE A 311 14.53 -27.33 8.03
C ILE A 311 13.69 -26.45 8.95
N ASP A 312 12.53 -26.97 9.34
CA ASP A 312 11.66 -26.37 10.37
C ASP A 312 12.30 -26.55 11.75
N LYS A 313 12.79 -25.46 12.32
CA LYS A 313 13.47 -25.45 13.62
C LYS A 313 12.62 -26.05 14.74
N GLU A 314 11.32 -25.73 14.75
CA GLU A 314 10.40 -26.15 15.81
C GLU A 314 10.06 -27.65 15.72
N ALA A 315 10.04 -28.21 14.50
CA ALA A 315 9.67 -29.59 14.26
C ALA A 315 10.89 -30.54 14.23
N CYS A 316 12.09 -30.06 13.98
CA CYS A 316 13.27 -30.92 13.80
C CYS A 316 13.77 -31.51 15.13
N LEU A 317 13.86 -32.83 15.22
CA LEU A 317 14.33 -33.54 16.43
C LEU A 317 15.72 -33.04 16.88
N ARG A 318 16.69 -32.97 15.94
CA ARG A 318 18.07 -32.57 16.23
C ARG A 318 18.16 -31.13 16.75
N LEU A 319 17.41 -30.19 16.18
CA LEU A 319 17.40 -28.80 16.63
C LEU A 319 16.71 -28.62 17.99
N ASN A 320 15.93 -29.62 18.41
CA ASN A 320 15.28 -29.69 19.73
C ASN A 320 16.00 -30.64 20.70
N GLY A 321 17.28 -30.94 20.47
CA GLY A 321 18.15 -31.66 21.41
C GLY A 321 18.03 -33.20 21.39
N GLN A 322 17.34 -33.78 20.40
CA GLN A 322 17.25 -35.22 20.23
C GLN A 322 18.29 -35.71 19.20
N GLU A 323 18.79 -36.91 19.37
CA GLU A 323 19.70 -37.50 18.39
C GLU A 323 18.98 -37.84 17.09
N CYS A 324 19.42 -37.24 15.99
CA CYS A 324 18.93 -37.51 14.64
C CYS A 324 19.95 -37.06 13.60
N SER A 325 20.35 -37.97 12.70
CA SER A 325 21.28 -37.72 11.59
C SER A 325 20.72 -38.08 10.21
N ALA A 326 19.50 -38.62 10.14
CA ALA A 326 18.93 -39.22 8.93
C ALA A 326 19.06 -38.35 7.67
N CYS A 327 18.75 -37.05 7.73
CA CYS A 327 18.84 -36.16 6.58
C CYS A 327 20.28 -35.83 6.18
N VAL A 328 21.26 -35.93 7.11
CA VAL A 328 22.70 -35.74 6.82
C VAL A 328 23.23 -36.96 6.09
N GLU A 329 22.93 -38.14 6.61
CA GLU A 329 23.38 -39.43 6.04
C GLU A 329 22.82 -39.67 4.63
N ALA A 330 21.59 -39.23 4.37
CA ALA A 330 20.93 -39.37 3.06
C ALA A 330 21.33 -38.31 2.04
N CYS A 331 22.09 -37.28 2.43
CA CYS A 331 22.44 -36.18 1.52
C CYS A 331 23.81 -36.34 0.88
N GLU A 332 23.88 -36.79 -0.36
CA GLU A 332 25.12 -36.92 -1.13
C GLU A 332 25.86 -35.58 -1.33
N PHE A 333 25.17 -34.46 -1.22
CA PHE A 333 25.72 -33.11 -1.40
C PHE A 333 26.11 -32.43 -0.09
N GLU A 334 25.97 -33.09 1.05
CA GLU A 334 26.25 -32.52 2.38
C GLU A 334 25.60 -31.15 2.61
N ALA A 335 24.36 -31.00 2.15
CA ALA A 335 23.64 -29.71 2.21
C ALA A 335 23.03 -29.38 3.59
N PRO A 336 22.54 -30.34 4.45
CA PRO A 336 22.06 -30.01 5.79
C PRO A 336 23.17 -29.38 6.64
N ASN A 337 22.92 -28.19 7.18
CA ASN A 337 23.85 -27.40 7.97
C ASN A 337 23.22 -26.94 9.28
N PHE A 338 23.43 -27.64 10.36
CA PHE A 338 22.89 -27.35 11.68
C PHE A 338 23.66 -26.25 12.44
N GLU A 339 24.80 -25.80 11.89
CA GLU A 339 25.58 -24.70 12.42
C GLU A 339 25.13 -23.34 11.87
N ASP A 340 24.14 -23.33 10.96
CA ASP A 340 23.57 -22.09 10.43
C ASP A 340 22.94 -21.26 11.57
N ARG A 341 23.17 -19.96 11.59
CA ARG A 341 22.75 -19.05 12.64
C ARG A 341 22.04 -17.84 12.06
N GLU A 342 21.27 -17.18 12.89
CA GLU A 342 20.68 -15.89 12.56
C GLU A 342 21.77 -14.86 12.24
N GLN A 343 21.52 -14.04 11.21
CA GLN A 343 22.44 -13.02 10.73
C GLN A 343 21.75 -11.65 10.72
N GLU A 344 22.39 -10.66 11.31
CA GLU A 344 21.97 -9.26 11.15
C GLU A 344 22.66 -8.67 9.92
N ILE A 345 21.86 -8.11 9.02
CA ILE A 345 22.31 -7.46 7.78
C ILE A 345 21.91 -5.99 7.86
N ASN A 346 22.89 -5.11 7.75
CA ASN A 346 22.65 -3.67 7.72
C ASN A 346 22.69 -3.18 6.26
N LEU A 347 21.62 -2.47 5.86
CA LEU A 347 21.46 -1.91 4.51
C LEU A 347 21.32 -0.39 4.60
N GLU A 348 21.85 0.31 3.60
CA GLU A 348 21.63 1.75 3.41
C GLU A 348 20.91 1.96 2.08
N VAL A 349 19.68 2.50 2.11
CA VAL A 349 18.84 2.62 0.93
C VAL A 349 18.23 4.01 0.82
N GLY A 350 17.99 4.46 -0.41
CA GLY A 350 17.38 5.77 -0.68
C GLY A 350 15.87 5.77 -0.63
N ALA A 351 15.23 4.63 -0.91
CA ALA A 351 13.78 4.49 -0.91
C ALA A 351 13.34 3.09 -0.47
N ILE A 352 12.09 2.98 -0.05
CA ILE A 352 11.48 1.73 0.43
C ILE A 352 10.14 1.51 -0.27
N ILE A 353 9.89 0.29 -0.77
CA ILE A 353 8.57 -0.15 -1.25
C ILE A 353 8.03 -1.22 -0.32
N VAL A 354 6.83 -1.00 0.22
CA VAL A 354 6.10 -1.97 1.04
C VAL A 354 5.14 -2.75 0.14
N ALA A 355 5.40 -4.05 0.00
CA ALA A 355 4.65 -4.99 -0.86
C ALA A 355 4.29 -6.28 -0.10
N THR A 356 3.93 -6.16 1.19
CA THR A 356 3.70 -7.28 2.12
C THR A 356 2.47 -8.13 1.80
N GLY A 357 1.63 -7.70 0.83
CA GLY A 357 0.51 -8.47 0.34
C GLY A 357 -0.67 -8.54 1.32
N PHE A 358 -1.28 -9.73 1.40
CA PHE A 358 -2.47 -10.01 2.22
C PHE A 358 -2.40 -11.42 2.81
N GLU A 359 -3.28 -11.68 3.78
CA GLU A 359 -3.63 -13.04 4.21
C GLU A 359 -5.10 -13.35 3.94
N PRO A 360 -5.44 -14.63 3.67
CA PRO A 360 -6.82 -15.06 3.63
C PRO A 360 -7.46 -14.91 5.01
N TYR A 361 -8.68 -14.39 5.05
CA TYR A 361 -9.43 -14.28 6.30
C TYR A 361 -9.66 -15.66 6.91
N LYS A 362 -9.41 -15.80 8.22
CA LYS A 362 -9.64 -17.05 8.97
C LYS A 362 -11.06 -17.01 9.58
N PRO A 363 -12.04 -17.79 9.09
CA PRO A 363 -13.45 -17.64 9.45
C PRO A 363 -13.84 -18.22 10.81
N ARG A 364 -12.89 -18.45 11.72
CA ARG A 364 -13.15 -19.01 13.07
C ARG A 364 -14.15 -18.21 13.89
N ILE A 365 -14.25 -16.90 13.68
CA ILE A 365 -15.20 -16.02 14.39
C ILE A 365 -16.65 -16.27 13.93
N HIS A 366 -16.84 -16.90 12.80
CA HIS A 366 -18.16 -17.20 12.23
C HIS A 366 -18.58 -18.64 12.51
N GLY A 367 -18.72 -19.01 13.78
CA GLY A 367 -19.13 -20.37 14.20
C GLY A 367 -20.40 -20.87 13.50
N TYR A 368 -21.31 -19.95 13.11
CA TYR A 368 -22.52 -20.30 12.37
C TYR A 368 -22.26 -20.84 10.95
N LEU A 369 -21.04 -20.68 10.41
CA LEU A 369 -20.61 -21.26 9.12
C LEU A 369 -19.94 -22.64 9.27
N GLY A 370 -19.66 -23.12 10.48
CA GLY A 370 -19.15 -24.46 10.76
C GLY A 370 -17.70 -24.72 10.35
N TYR A 371 -16.90 -23.71 10.03
CA TYR A 371 -15.49 -23.89 9.67
C TYR A 371 -14.68 -24.39 10.86
N HIS A 372 -13.89 -25.45 10.71
CA HIS A 372 -13.19 -26.23 11.74
C HIS A 372 -14.10 -27.03 12.69
N GLU A 373 -15.42 -26.89 12.60
CA GLU A 373 -16.37 -27.69 13.33
C GLU A 373 -16.84 -28.89 12.48
N TYR A 374 -17.03 -28.64 11.16
CA TYR A 374 -17.47 -29.64 10.19
C TYR A 374 -16.39 -29.84 9.13
N ASP A 375 -15.96 -31.08 8.93
CA ASP A 375 -14.86 -31.42 8.00
C ASP A 375 -15.14 -30.97 6.57
N ASN A 376 -16.41 -31.04 6.12
CA ASN A 376 -16.79 -30.69 4.75
C ASN A 376 -17.07 -29.19 4.55
N VAL A 377 -16.69 -28.32 5.50
CA VAL A 377 -16.65 -26.87 5.31
C VAL A 377 -15.21 -26.42 5.15
N ILE A 378 -14.85 -26.04 3.95
CA ILE A 378 -13.49 -25.62 3.59
C ILE A 378 -13.44 -24.16 3.13
N THR A 379 -12.27 -23.57 3.11
CA THR A 379 -12.04 -22.26 2.50
C THR A 379 -11.71 -22.40 1.02
N ILE A 380 -11.79 -21.27 0.30
CA ILE A 380 -11.40 -21.24 -1.12
C ILE A 380 -9.92 -21.59 -1.32
N MET A 381 -9.07 -21.30 -0.34
CA MET A 381 -7.64 -21.60 -0.43
C MET A 381 -7.37 -23.11 -0.33
N GLU A 382 -8.12 -23.81 0.51
CA GLU A 382 -8.10 -25.28 0.57
C GLU A 382 -8.60 -25.89 -0.75
N LEU A 383 -9.67 -25.33 -1.33
CA LEU A 383 -10.16 -25.76 -2.62
C LEU A 383 -9.13 -25.53 -3.75
N GLU A 384 -8.46 -24.38 -3.78
CA GLU A 384 -7.37 -24.09 -4.76
C GLU A 384 -6.25 -25.13 -4.66
N ARG A 385 -5.91 -25.59 -3.46
CA ARG A 385 -4.92 -26.67 -3.29
C ARG A 385 -5.44 -28.04 -3.76
N MET A 386 -6.72 -28.32 -3.57
CA MET A 386 -7.33 -29.56 -4.10
C MET A 386 -7.37 -29.56 -5.63
N LEU A 387 -7.65 -28.42 -6.25
CA LEU A 387 -7.70 -28.27 -7.71
C LEU A 387 -6.32 -28.28 -8.38
N ASP A 388 -5.24 -28.12 -7.59
CA ASP A 388 -3.89 -28.19 -8.11
C ASP A 388 -3.45 -29.64 -8.31
N LYS A 389 -2.95 -29.98 -9.50
CA LYS A 389 -2.42 -31.31 -9.79
C LYS A 389 -1.23 -31.71 -8.93
N ALA A 390 -0.39 -30.75 -8.59
CA ALA A 390 0.72 -30.94 -7.65
C ALA A 390 0.28 -30.81 -6.19
N GLY A 391 -1.00 -30.56 -5.96
CA GLY A 391 -1.60 -30.44 -4.64
C GLY A 391 -1.93 -31.78 -3.98
N PRO A 392 -2.51 -31.73 -2.77
CA PRO A 392 -2.68 -32.91 -1.91
C PRO A 392 -3.61 -33.99 -2.48
N THR A 393 -4.53 -33.63 -3.39
CA THR A 393 -5.53 -34.54 -3.96
C THR A 393 -5.34 -34.81 -5.46
N GLY A 394 -4.22 -34.36 -6.03
CA GLY A 394 -3.89 -34.59 -7.44
C GLY A 394 -4.85 -33.92 -8.44
N GLY A 395 -5.47 -32.80 -8.06
CA GLY A 395 -6.38 -32.03 -8.91
C GLY A 395 -7.85 -32.45 -8.80
N ILE A 396 -8.18 -33.36 -7.90
CA ILE A 396 -9.54 -33.86 -7.67
C ILE A 396 -10.14 -33.23 -6.43
N VAL A 397 -11.32 -32.63 -6.54
CA VAL A 397 -12.05 -32.11 -5.38
C VAL A 397 -12.71 -33.27 -4.63
N ILE A 398 -12.37 -33.40 -3.36
CA ILE A 398 -12.91 -34.46 -2.50
C ILE A 398 -13.53 -33.87 -1.22
N ARG A 399 -14.42 -34.59 -0.60
CA ARG A 399 -14.93 -34.32 0.74
C ARG A 399 -13.87 -34.72 1.76
N PRO A 400 -13.43 -33.82 2.64
CA PRO A 400 -12.42 -34.14 3.67
C PRO A 400 -12.85 -35.27 4.62
N SER A 401 -14.16 -35.42 4.89
CA SER A 401 -14.67 -36.41 5.83
C SER A 401 -14.53 -37.86 5.36
N ASP A 402 -14.63 -38.15 4.04
CA ASP A 402 -14.68 -39.53 3.53
C ASP A 402 -13.95 -39.73 2.18
N GLY A 403 -13.32 -38.71 1.65
CA GLY A 403 -12.55 -38.77 0.41
C GLY A 403 -13.39 -38.90 -0.88
N LYS A 404 -14.72 -38.86 -0.79
CA LYS A 404 -15.60 -38.97 -1.97
C LYS A 404 -15.66 -37.67 -2.76
N ILE A 405 -15.95 -37.80 -4.05
CA ILE A 405 -16.19 -36.64 -4.93
C ILE A 405 -17.57 -36.05 -4.58
N PRO A 406 -17.66 -34.74 -4.25
CA PRO A 406 -18.95 -34.12 -3.94
C PRO A 406 -19.80 -33.95 -5.18
N LYS A 407 -21.08 -34.28 -5.05
CA LYS A 407 -22.10 -34.07 -6.12
C LYS A 407 -22.78 -32.72 -6.03
N LYS A 408 -22.83 -32.12 -4.82
CA LYS A 408 -23.45 -30.81 -4.57
C LYS A 408 -22.51 -29.93 -3.75
N ILE A 409 -22.15 -28.79 -4.33
CA ILE A 409 -21.22 -27.83 -3.70
C ILE A 409 -21.90 -26.48 -3.54
N ALA A 410 -21.78 -25.88 -2.35
CA ALA A 410 -22.18 -24.49 -2.12
C ALA A 410 -20.98 -23.59 -1.93
N PHE A 411 -20.93 -22.47 -2.64
CA PHE A 411 -19.99 -21.37 -2.40
C PHE A 411 -20.66 -20.25 -1.62
N ILE A 412 -20.03 -19.77 -0.56
CA ILE A 412 -20.54 -18.69 0.27
C ILE A 412 -19.65 -17.45 0.10
N GLN A 413 -20.20 -16.43 -0.53
CA GLN A 413 -19.49 -15.18 -0.84
C GLN A 413 -19.35 -14.25 0.37
N CYS A 414 -18.38 -13.33 0.29
CA CYS A 414 -18.16 -12.24 1.25
C CYS A 414 -17.88 -12.70 2.69
N VAL A 415 -17.27 -13.87 2.89
CA VAL A 415 -16.88 -14.35 4.22
C VAL A 415 -15.72 -13.50 4.73
N GLY A 416 -15.94 -12.73 5.79
CA GLY A 416 -14.95 -11.81 6.37
C GLY A 416 -14.85 -10.45 5.68
N SER A 417 -15.73 -10.12 4.70
CA SER A 417 -15.82 -8.79 4.09
C SER A 417 -17.25 -8.28 4.06
N ARG A 418 -17.45 -6.97 3.74
CA ARG A 418 -18.77 -6.29 3.74
C ARG A 418 -19.51 -6.47 5.08
N ASN A 419 -18.75 -6.47 6.16
CA ASN A 419 -19.24 -6.67 7.53
C ASN A 419 -18.62 -5.64 8.48
N ARG A 420 -19.41 -4.60 8.80
CA ARG A 420 -18.98 -3.51 9.70
C ARG A 420 -18.76 -3.97 11.14
N LYS A 421 -19.40 -5.09 11.56
CA LYS A 421 -19.25 -5.60 12.94
C LYS A 421 -17.85 -6.12 13.25
N ILE A 422 -17.07 -6.45 12.22
CA ILE A 422 -15.69 -6.93 12.33
C ILE A 422 -14.67 -5.98 11.68
N ASN A 423 -15.02 -4.69 11.55
CA ASN A 423 -14.23 -3.66 10.87
C ASN A 423 -13.84 -3.98 9.41
N ALA A 424 -14.55 -4.90 8.76
CA ALA A 424 -14.33 -5.30 7.37
C ALA A 424 -15.49 -4.83 6.48
N GLY A 425 -15.78 -3.53 6.48
CA GLY A 425 -16.85 -2.93 5.67
C GLY A 425 -16.55 -2.92 4.17
N TYR A 426 -15.31 -3.14 3.78
CA TYR A 426 -14.84 -3.17 2.40
C TYR A 426 -15.25 -4.45 1.65
N CYS A 427 -15.20 -4.40 0.33
CA CYS A 427 -15.27 -5.57 -0.55
C CYS A 427 -13.85 -6.04 -0.90
N SER A 428 -13.59 -7.34 -0.80
CA SER A 428 -12.30 -7.93 -1.20
C SER A 428 -12.09 -7.98 -2.72
N LYS A 429 -13.07 -7.53 -3.52
CA LYS A 429 -13.03 -7.39 -4.98
C LYS A 429 -12.87 -8.70 -5.77
N VAL A 430 -12.02 -9.62 -5.32
CA VAL A 430 -11.64 -10.83 -6.05
C VAL A 430 -12.57 -12.03 -5.81
N CYS A 431 -13.37 -12.02 -4.71
CA CYS A 431 -14.14 -13.20 -4.29
C CYS A 431 -15.11 -13.73 -5.37
N CYS A 432 -15.86 -12.85 -6.03
CA CYS A 432 -16.78 -13.26 -7.08
C CYS A 432 -16.05 -13.95 -8.24
N MET A 433 -14.89 -13.40 -8.62
CA MET A 433 -14.15 -13.86 -9.79
C MET A 433 -13.44 -15.19 -9.54
N TYR A 434 -12.76 -15.37 -8.41
CA TYR A 434 -12.12 -16.64 -8.13
C TYR A 434 -13.15 -17.76 -7.88
N THR A 435 -14.33 -17.44 -7.32
CA THR A 435 -15.41 -18.43 -7.19
C THR A 435 -15.91 -18.89 -8.56
N MET A 436 -16.13 -17.97 -9.50
CA MET A 436 -16.53 -18.31 -10.87
C MET A 436 -15.48 -19.19 -11.56
N LYS A 437 -14.19 -18.81 -11.44
CA LYS A 437 -13.07 -19.59 -11.98
C LYS A 437 -13.07 -21.01 -11.42
N ASN A 438 -13.19 -21.16 -10.11
CA ASN A 438 -13.15 -22.48 -9.46
C ASN A 438 -14.41 -23.29 -9.75
N ALA A 439 -15.59 -22.67 -9.84
CA ALA A 439 -16.82 -23.34 -10.23
C ALA A 439 -16.73 -23.91 -11.65
N GLN A 440 -16.22 -23.14 -12.62
CA GLN A 440 -15.96 -23.64 -13.98
C GLN A 440 -14.94 -24.77 -13.97
N ALA A 441 -13.82 -24.63 -13.22
CA ALA A 441 -12.80 -25.66 -13.12
C ALA A 441 -13.34 -26.99 -12.56
N ILE A 442 -14.21 -26.93 -11.54
CA ILE A 442 -14.87 -28.11 -11.00
C ILE A 442 -15.79 -28.75 -12.06
N LYS A 443 -16.61 -27.94 -12.73
CA LYS A 443 -17.52 -28.42 -13.76
C LYS A 443 -16.82 -29.08 -14.96
N GLU A 444 -15.61 -28.66 -15.26
CA GLU A 444 -14.83 -29.28 -16.32
C GLU A 444 -14.25 -30.65 -15.95
N VAL A 445 -13.88 -30.83 -14.67
CA VAL A 445 -13.40 -32.14 -14.18
C VAL A 445 -14.57 -33.04 -13.79
N HIS A 446 -15.63 -32.47 -13.23
CA HIS A 446 -16.82 -33.14 -12.73
C HIS A 446 -18.11 -32.47 -13.27
N PRO A 447 -18.51 -32.70 -14.53
CA PRO A 447 -19.65 -32.01 -15.16
C PRO A 447 -20.97 -32.18 -14.42
N ASP A 448 -21.15 -33.34 -13.77
CA ASP A 448 -22.38 -33.70 -13.05
C ASP A 448 -22.49 -33.08 -11.64
N THR A 449 -21.51 -32.33 -11.21
CA THR A 449 -21.55 -31.66 -9.89
C THR A 449 -22.47 -30.44 -9.93
N ASP A 450 -23.50 -30.41 -9.10
CA ASP A 450 -24.35 -29.23 -8.91
C ASP A 450 -23.64 -28.18 -8.07
N ILE A 451 -23.56 -26.93 -8.57
CA ILE A 451 -22.89 -25.84 -7.87
C ILE A 451 -23.87 -24.68 -7.63
N THR A 452 -24.00 -24.26 -6.38
CA THR A 452 -24.79 -23.08 -5.97
C THR A 452 -23.89 -22.02 -5.34
N VAL A 453 -24.02 -20.77 -5.78
CA VAL A 453 -23.28 -19.62 -5.22
C VAL A 453 -24.23 -18.73 -4.43
N TYR A 454 -24.04 -18.63 -3.13
CA TYR A 454 -24.75 -17.69 -2.26
C TYR A 454 -24.03 -16.33 -2.26
N TYR A 455 -24.74 -15.27 -2.66
CA TYR A 455 -24.14 -13.96 -2.88
C TYR A 455 -24.99 -12.79 -2.36
N ILE A 456 -24.36 -11.63 -2.13
CA ILE A 456 -25.05 -10.35 -1.84
C ILE A 456 -25.27 -9.59 -3.15
N ASP A 457 -24.17 -9.29 -3.86
CA ASP A 457 -24.09 -8.72 -5.20
C ASP A 457 -22.94 -9.40 -5.93
N ILE A 458 -23.09 -9.65 -7.23
CA ILE A 458 -21.97 -10.06 -8.08
C ILE A 458 -21.22 -8.83 -8.55
N ARG A 459 -19.90 -8.82 -8.34
CA ARG A 459 -19.00 -7.75 -8.73
C ARG A 459 -18.06 -8.25 -9.82
N ALA A 460 -18.58 -8.32 -11.02
CA ALA A 460 -17.87 -8.68 -12.24
C ALA A 460 -17.57 -7.37 -13.01
N VAL A 461 -16.43 -6.72 -12.68
CA VAL A 461 -16.09 -5.40 -13.20
C VAL A 461 -14.87 -5.49 -14.12
N GLY A 462 -15.02 -5.04 -15.34
CA GLY A 462 -13.96 -5.02 -16.36
C GLY A 462 -14.41 -5.58 -17.70
N LYS A 463 -13.60 -5.36 -18.73
CA LYS A 463 -13.87 -5.88 -20.08
C LYS A 463 -13.78 -7.41 -20.10
N GLY A 464 -14.83 -8.08 -20.56
CA GLY A 464 -14.92 -9.54 -20.64
C GLY A 464 -15.30 -10.25 -19.33
N VAL A 465 -15.43 -9.49 -18.23
CA VAL A 465 -15.65 -10.05 -16.88
C VAL A 465 -17.14 -10.35 -16.63
N GLU A 466 -18.03 -9.52 -17.14
CA GLU A 466 -19.48 -9.77 -17.08
C GLU A 466 -19.89 -10.95 -17.98
N GLU A 467 -19.31 -11.04 -19.17
CA GLU A 467 -19.48 -12.15 -20.07
C GLU A 467 -18.99 -13.48 -19.45
N PHE A 468 -17.92 -13.39 -18.66
CA PHE A 468 -17.44 -14.54 -17.88
C PHE A 468 -18.46 -14.98 -16.81
N PHE A 469 -19.14 -14.04 -16.15
CA PHE A 469 -20.22 -14.32 -15.21
C PHE A 469 -21.41 -15.00 -15.93
N HIS A 470 -21.87 -14.45 -17.06
CA HIS A 470 -22.97 -15.02 -17.83
C HIS A 470 -22.63 -16.44 -18.27
N ARG A 471 -21.45 -16.69 -18.79
CA ARG A 471 -20.98 -18.01 -19.17
C ARG A 471 -20.95 -18.98 -17.99
N THR A 472 -20.49 -18.57 -16.82
CA THR A 472 -20.49 -19.42 -15.62
C THR A 472 -21.91 -19.86 -15.27
N ARG A 473 -22.88 -18.97 -15.41
CA ARG A 473 -24.28 -19.24 -15.11
C ARG A 473 -24.97 -20.07 -16.19
N GLU A 474 -24.76 -19.71 -17.45
CA GLU A 474 -25.55 -20.23 -18.58
C GLU A 474 -24.91 -21.48 -19.19
N ASP A 475 -23.60 -21.44 -19.52
CA ASP A 475 -22.93 -22.56 -20.18
C ASP A 475 -22.51 -23.65 -19.18
N TYR A 476 -22.09 -23.27 -17.97
CA TYR A 476 -21.69 -24.21 -16.91
C TYR A 476 -22.83 -24.57 -15.96
N GLY A 477 -24.00 -23.94 -16.05
CA GLY A 477 -25.16 -24.24 -15.23
C GLY A 477 -24.95 -23.98 -13.73
N VAL A 478 -24.13 -23.01 -13.36
CA VAL A 478 -23.89 -22.64 -11.94
C VAL A 478 -25.08 -21.81 -11.45
N GLU A 479 -25.74 -22.30 -10.39
CA GLU A 479 -26.89 -21.62 -9.77
C GLU A 479 -26.40 -20.44 -8.88
N TYR A 480 -27.11 -19.34 -8.93
CA TYR A 480 -26.83 -18.13 -8.09
C TYR A 480 -28.06 -17.83 -7.23
N THR A 481 -27.90 -17.96 -5.91
CA THR A 481 -28.92 -17.65 -4.90
C THR A 481 -28.57 -16.36 -4.17
N ARG A 482 -29.38 -15.30 -4.35
CA ARG A 482 -29.16 -14.02 -3.67
C ARG A 482 -29.59 -14.09 -2.21
N GLY A 483 -28.60 -14.20 -1.32
CA GLY A 483 -28.80 -14.28 0.13
C GLY A 483 -27.52 -14.68 0.83
N ARG A 484 -27.44 -14.38 2.12
CA ARG A 484 -26.35 -14.86 2.97
C ARG A 484 -26.86 -16.02 3.83
N PRO A 485 -26.13 -17.13 3.90
CA PRO A 485 -26.45 -18.18 4.86
C PRO A 485 -26.48 -17.64 6.29
N ALA A 486 -27.56 -17.95 6.99
CA ALA A 486 -27.71 -17.63 8.40
C ALA A 486 -27.04 -18.69 9.29
N ARG A 487 -27.01 -19.95 8.79
CA ARG A 487 -26.41 -21.07 9.51
C ARG A 487 -26.12 -22.22 8.55
N ILE A 488 -25.05 -22.97 8.87
CA ILE A 488 -24.74 -24.30 8.32
C ILE A 488 -24.87 -25.31 9.46
N ILE A 489 -25.46 -26.47 9.18
CA ILE A 489 -25.68 -27.56 10.13
C ILE A 489 -25.22 -28.85 9.46
N GLU A 490 -24.41 -29.65 10.16
CA GLU A 490 -23.98 -30.96 9.67
C GLU A 490 -25.02 -32.03 10.03
N ASP A 491 -25.41 -32.84 9.05
CA ASP A 491 -26.10 -34.11 9.26
C ASP A 491 -25.10 -35.14 9.78
N LYS A 492 -25.35 -35.65 10.97
CA LYS A 492 -24.38 -36.49 11.72
C LYS A 492 -24.13 -37.87 11.03
N GLU A 493 -25.10 -38.38 10.30
CA GLU A 493 -24.99 -39.70 9.66
C GLU A 493 -24.26 -39.62 8.33
N THR A 494 -24.64 -38.65 7.48
CA THR A 494 -24.13 -38.53 6.11
C THR A 494 -22.95 -37.58 6.01
N LYS A 495 -22.69 -36.79 7.04
CA LYS A 495 -21.73 -35.66 7.03
C LYS A 495 -22.04 -34.59 5.97
N ASN A 496 -23.28 -34.60 5.45
CA ASN A 496 -23.73 -33.56 4.53
C ASN A 496 -24.08 -32.28 5.29
N LEU A 497 -24.08 -31.16 4.58
CA LEU A 497 -24.21 -29.83 5.15
C LEU A 497 -25.53 -29.20 4.72
N ILE A 498 -26.37 -28.86 5.68
CA ILE A 498 -27.63 -28.15 5.47
C ILE A 498 -27.34 -26.64 5.55
N VAL A 499 -27.47 -25.96 4.44
CA VAL A 499 -27.30 -24.49 4.36
C VAL A 499 -28.66 -23.82 4.46
N ARG A 500 -28.89 -23.07 5.53
CA ARG A 500 -30.09 -22.28 5.74
C ARG A 500 -29.84 -20.82 5.36
N ALA A 501 -30.59 -20.34 4.38
CA ALA A 501 -30.46 -18.97 3.87
C ALA A 501 -31.84 -18.37 3.51
N GLU A 502 -31.94 -17.06 3.61
CA GLU A 502 -33.04 -16.32 2.97
C GLU A 502 -32.67 -16.05 1.51
N GLU A 503 -33.50 -16.51 0.59
CA GLU A 503 -33.42 -16.13 -0.81
C GLU A 503 -34.17 -14.80 -1.01
N THR A 504 -33.42 -13.71 -1.03
CA THR A 504 -33.97 -12.35 -0.95
C THR A 504 -34.75 -11.90 -2.19
N LEU A 505 -34.55 -12.56 -3.35
CA LEU A 505 -35.34 -12.30 -4.56
C LEU A 505 -36.75 -12.89 -4.46
N LEU A 506 -36.88 -14.02 -3.77
CA LEU A 506 -38.15 -14.74 -3.61
C LEU A 506 -38.79 -14.47 -2.24
N ASN A 507 -38.11 -13.75 -1.36
CA ASN A 507 -38.50 -13.51 0.04
C ASN A 507 -38.85 -14.80 0.78
N LYS A 508 -38.03 -15.83 0.61
CA LYS A 508 -38.25 -17.18 1.13
C LYS A 508 -37.05 -17.74 1.83
N ILE A 509 -37.27 -18.32 3.02
CA ILE A 509 -36.22 -19.10 3.70
C ILE A 509 -36.11 -20.45 3.01
N THR A 510 -34.87 -20.83 2.67
CA THR A 510 -34.52 -22.08 2.03
C THR A 510 -33.58 -22.89 2.91
N GLU A 511 -33.73 -24.19 2.92
CA GLU A 511 -32.80 -25.15 3.49
C GLU A 511 -32.42 -26.13 2.39
N ARG A 512 -31.13 -26.15 2.01
CA ARG A 512 -30.63 -27.02 0.94
C ARG A 512 -29.43 -27.81 1.46
N MET A 513 -29.38 -29.09 1.05
CA MET A 513 -28.32 -30.02 1.45
C MET A 513 -27.20 -30.05 0.41
N TYR A 514 -25.94 -29.99 0.88
CA TYR A 514 -24.72 -30.02 0.09
C TYR A 514 -23.72 -31.03 0.64
N ASP A 515 -22.89 -31.58 -0.23
CA ASP A 515 -21.82 -32.51 0.14
C ASP A 515 -20.56 -31.74 0.62
N LEU A 516 -20.38 -30.53 0.09
CA LEU A 516 -19.22 -29.67 0.41
C LEU A 516 -19.67 -28.20 0.43
N VAL A 517 -19.16 -27.43 1.39
CA VAL A 517 -19.34 -25.98 1.44
C VAL A 517 -17.99 -25.29 1.35
N VAL A 518 -17.86 -24.34 0.44
CA VAL A 518 -16.65 -23.55 0.20
C VAL A 518 -16.88 -22.12 0.64
N LEU A 519 -16.09 -21.65 1.60
CA LEU A 519 -16.14 -20.28 2.09
C LEU A 519 -15.24 -19.39 1.24
N SER A 520 -15.85 -18.48 0.49
CA SER A 520 -15.14 -17.46 -0.29
C SER A 520 -14.64 -16.35 0.63
N VAL A 521 -13.50 -16.61 1.27
CA VAL A 521 -12.91 -15.75 2.30
C VAL A 521 -12.34 -14.45 1.74
N SER A 522 -12.36 -13.40 2.54
CA SER A 522 -11.83 -12.10 2.17
C SER A 522 -10.30 -12.04 2.26
N LEU A 523 -9.75 -10.97 1.67
CA LEU A 523 -8.37 -10.57 1.82
C LEU A 523 -8.26 -9.61 3.01
N VAL A 524 -7.39 -9.93 3.96
CA VAL A 524 -7.09 -9.08 5.12
C VAL A 524 -5.62 -8.68 5.10
N PRO A 525 -5.21 -7.59 5.81
CA PRO A 525 -3.81 -7.24 5.94
C PRO A 525 -2.96 -8.42 6.38
N SER A 526 -1.75 -8.54 5.84
CA SER A 526 -0.82 -9.60 6.27
C SER A 526 -0.38 -9.40 7.71
N GLU A 527 -0.09 -10.49 8.39
CA GLU A 527 0.49 -10.49 9.73
C GLU A 527 1.80 -9.69 9.75
N GLY A 528 1.98 -8.86 10.80
CA GLY A 528 3.11 -7.93 10.90
C GLY A 528 2.93 -6.60 10.14
N THR A 529 1.81 -6.38 9.44
CA THR A 529 1.56 -5.11 8.75
C THR A 529 1.49 -3.93 9.72
N GLN A 530 0.86 -4.10 10.88
CA GLN A 530 0.72 -3.04 11.89
C GLN A 530 2.07 -2.69 12.54
N GLU A 531 2.88 -3.70 12.84
CA GLU A 531 4.23 -3.54 13.39
C GLU A 531 5.13 -2.83 12.38
N LEU A 532 5.09 -3.24 11.12
CA LEU A 532 5.84 -2.59 10.04
C LEU A 532 5.37 -1.14 9.82
N ALA A 533 4.06 -0.90 9.82
CA ALA A 533 3.51 0.45 9.69
C ALA A 533 3.96 1.34 10.85
N SER A 534 3.96 0.82 12.07
CA SER A 534 4.44 1.55 13.26
C SER A 534 5.94 1.87 13.17
N MET A 535 6.76 0.89 12.74
CA MET A 535 8.21 1.05 12.53
C MET A 535 8.51 2.13 11.47
N LEU A 536 7.76 2.13 10.38
CA LEU A 536 7.88 3.07 9.27
C LEU A 536 7.10 4.39 9.51
N ARG A 537 6.37 4.50 10.63
CA ARG A 537 5.50 5.64 10.97
C ARG A 537 4.44 5.93 9.90
N LEU A 538 3.93 4.87 9.28
CA LEU A 538 2.89 4.95 8.26
C LEU A 538 1.50 4.97 8.90
N ARG A 539 0.57 5.61 8.21
CA ARG A 539 -0.85 5.52 8.57
C ARG A 539 -1.43 4.22 8.02
N THR A 540 -2.33 3.63 8.79
CA THR A 540 -3.18 2.53 8.35
C THR A 540 -4.63 2.99 8.25
N SER A 541 -5.38 2.38 7.33
CA SER A 541 -6.83 2.54 7.28
C SER A 541 -7.49 1.87 8.50
N PRO A 542 -8.76 2.19 8.82
CA PRO A 542 -9.46 1.56 9.94
C PRO A 542 -9.56 0.04 9.86
N ASP A 543 -9.45 -0.53 8.67
CA ASP A 543 -9.44 -1.96 8.36
C ASP A 543 -8.02 -2.56 8.31
N GLY A 544 -6.99 -1.78 8.66
CA GLY A 544 -5.62 -2.23 8.94
C GLY A 544 -4.67 -2.27 7.73
N PHE A 545 -5.11 -1.89 6.52
CA PHE A 545 -4.22 -1.76 5.36
C PHE A 545 -3.37 -0.49 5.45
N ILE A 546 -2.19 -0.49 4.83
CA ILE A 546 -1.34 0.70 4.74
C ILE A 546 -2.02 1.75 3.87
N GLN A 547 -2.17 2.95 4.41
CA GLN A 547 -2.87 4.03 3.72
C GLN A 547 -1.92 4.81 2.80
N GLU A 548 -2.35 5.03 1.57
CA GLU A 548 -1.70 5.94 0.63
C GLU A 548 -1.83 7.41 1.07
N ALA A 549 -0.93 8.26 0.58
CA ALA A 549 -0.93 9.68 0.90
C ALA A 549 -2.18 10.41 0.38
N HIS A 550 -2.69 10.00 -0.78
CA HIS A 550 -3.92 10.52 -1.36
C HIS A 550 -4.49 9.54 -2.41
N THR A 551 -5.72 9.09 -2.21
CA THR A 551 -6.36 8.03 -2.99
C THR A 551 -6.35 8.25 -4.51
N ARG A 552 -6.44 9.49 -4.99
CA ARG A 552 -6.52 9.81 -6.41
C ARG A 552 -5.23 10.39 -6.99
N MET A 553 -4.51 11.18 -6.20
CA MET A 553 -3.37 11.98 -6.69
C MET A 553 -2.02 11.33 -6.35
N LYS A 554 -1.97 10.52 -5.29
CA LYS A 554 -0.77 9.87 -4.77
C LYS A 554 -1.08 8.45 -4.31
N PRO A 555 -1.44 7.55 -5.26
CA PRO A 555 -1.98 6.23 -4.93
C PRO A 555 -0.92 5.21 -4.50
N VAL A 556 0.35 5.53 -4.67
CA VAL A 556 1.49 4.66 -4.30
C VAL A 556 2.41 5.28 -3.26
N GLU A 557 2.37 6.61 -3.09
CA GLU A 557 3.13 7.29 -2.03
C GLU A 557 2.43 7.10 -0.68
N THR A 558 3.20 7.15 0.39
CA THR A 558 2.69 7.08 1.76
C THR A 558 2.76 8.43 2.46
N SER A 559 2.35 8.49 3.73
CA SER A 559 2.53 9.68 4.57
C SER A 559 4.00 10.04 4.83
N MET A 560 4.92 9.09 4.60
CA MET A 560 6.37 9.28 4.75
C MET A 560 7.03 9.34 3.38
N GLU A 561 7.76 10.41 3.13
CA GLU A 561 8.48 10.61 1.88
C GLU A 561 9.59 9.58 1.70
N GLY A 562 9.74 9.07 0.47
CA GLY A 562 10.70 8.00 0.16
C GLY A 562 10.19 6.59 0.50
N ILE A 563 8.98 6.47 1.06
CA ILE A 563 8.34 5.19 1.34
C ILE A 563 7.07 5.06 0.50
N PHE A 564 6.98 3.98 -0.25
CA PHE A 564 5.91 3.69 -1.19
C PHE A 564 5.19 2.40 -0.82
N VAL A 565 3.95 2.24 -1.27
CA VAL A 565 3.15 1.04 -1.04
C VAL A 565 2.57 0.52 -2.34
N CYS A 566 2.52 -0.80 -2.52
CA CYS A 566 1.89 -1.41 -3.69
C CYS A 566 1.24 -2.77 -3.40
N GLY A 567 0.38 -3.18 -4.31
CA GLY A 567 -0.37 -4.42 -4.22
C GLY A 567 -1.35 -4.46 -3.06
N CYS A 568 -1.63 -5.65 -2.57
CA CYS A 568 -2.62 -5.84 -1.51
C CYS A 568 -2.20 -5.31 -0.13
N ALA A 569 -0.98 -4.85 0.04
CA ALA A 569 -0.56 -4.13 1.25
C ALA A 569 -1.36 -2.83 1.47
N GLN A 570 -1.79 -2.17 0.36
CA GLN A 570 -2.61 -0.95 0.38
C GLN A 570 -4.12 -1.27 0.45
N GLY A 571 -4.54 -2.43 -0.03
CA GLY A 571 -5.94 -2.86 -0.04
C GLY A 571 -6.18 -3.97 -1.06
N PRO A 572 -7.33 -4.65 -1.00
CA PRO A 572 -7.64 -5.76 -1.89
C PRO A 572 -7.55 -5.41 -3.37
N LYS A 573 -6.79 -6.20 -4.12
CA LYS A 573 -6.53 -6.06 -5.56
C LYS A 573 -6.37 -7.43 -6.22
N ASP A 574 -6.67 -7.48 -7.50
CA ASP A 574 -6.29 -8.61 -8.35
C ASP A 574 -4.81 -8.52 -8.78
N VAL A 575 -4.34 -9.53 -9.52
CA VAL A 575 -2.95 -9.59 -9.99
C VAL A 575 -2.61 -8.45 -10.95
N PRO A 576 -3.40 -8.17 -12.02
CA PRO A 576 -3.15 -7.06 -12.93
C PRO A 576 -3.03 -5.70 -12.23
N GLU A 577 -3.92 -5.41 -11.31
CA GLU A 577 -3.88 -4.17 -10.53
C GLU A 577 -2.66 -4.09 -9.60
N SER A 578 -2.35 -5.21 -8.94
CA SER A 578 -1.15 -5.29 -8.08
C SER A 578 0.13 -5.04 -8.86
N MET A 579 0.23 -5.59 -10.08
CA MET A 579 1.37 -5.36 -10.98
C MET A 579 1.41 -3.93 -11.51
N ALA A 580 0.28 -3.36 -11.91
CA ALA A 580 0.21 -1.97 -12.37
C ALA A 580 0.65 -1.00 -11.26
N GLN A 581 0.18 -1.23 -10.03
CA GLN A 581 0.55 -0.40 -8.88
C GLN A 581 2.03 -0.59 -8.48
N ALA A 582 2.58 -1.81 -8.60
CA ALA A 582 3.99 -2.07 -8.38
C ALA A 582 4.89 -1.31 -9.36
N ARG A 583 4.51 -1.27 -10.65
CA ARG A 583 5.20 -0.46 -11.67
C ARG A 583 5.11 1.04 -11.38
N ALA A 584 3.94 1.53 -10.96
CA ALA A 584 3.78 2.91 -10.55
C ALA A 584 4.69 3.26 -9.36
N ALA A 585 4.74 2.42 -8.32
CA ALA A 585 5.64 2.61 -7.19
C ALA A 585 7.13 2.59 -7.61
N ALA A 586 7.51 1.67 -8.49
CA ALA A 586 8.87 1.61 -9.03
C ALA A 586 9.23 2.87 -9.82
N LEU A 587 8.30 3.39 -10.62
CA LEU A 587 8.51 4.65 -11.37
C LEU A 587 8.69 5.85 -10.43
N GLU A 588 7.85 5.98 -9.40
CA GLU A 588 7.97 7.09 -8.45
C GLU A 588 9.29 7.03 -7.66
N VAL A 589 9.75 5.83 -7.28
CA VAL A 589 11.09 5.63 -6.71
C VAL A 589 12.17 6.07 -7.70
N ALA A 590 12.07 5.66 -8.97
CA ALA A 590 13.05 6.03 -9.98
C ALA A 590 13.09 7.55 -10.22
N VAL A 591 11.92 8.22 -10.27
CA VAL A 591 11.82 9.68 -10.37
C VAL A 591 12.47 10.37 -9.16
N LEU A 592 12.30 9.83 -7.97
CA LEU A 592 12.91 10.35 -6.75
C LEU A 592 14.44 10.22 -6.82
N LEU A 593 14.94 9.00 -7.04
CA LEU A 593 16.37 8.68 -6.91
C LEU A 593 17.20 9.18 -8.09
N SER A 594 16.63 9.31 -9.29
CA SER A 594 17.35 9.84 -10.47
C SER A 594 17.92 11.24 -10.25
N LYS A 595 17.40 12.00 -9.30
CA LYS A 595 17.88 13.36 -8.97
C LYS A 595 19.23 13.38 -8.25
N LYS A 596 19.68 12.25 -7.70
CA LYS A 596 20.89 12.09 -6.86
C LYS A 596 20.93 12.99 -5.61
N VAL A 597 20.33 14.18 -5.67
CA VAL A 597 20.17 15.13 -4.57
C VAL A 597 18.73 15.61 -4.55
N ALA A 598 18.11 15.61 -3.40
CA ALA A 598 16.77 16.18 -3.17
C ALA A 598 16.86 17.33 -2.18
N LYS A 599 16.03 18.36 -2.37
CA LYS A 599 15.86 19.42 -1.36
C LYS A 599 14.82 18.99 -0.35
N ALA A 600 15.22 18.96 0.93
CA ALA A 600 14.27 18.77 2.02
C ALA A 600 13.29 19.95 2.11
N GLU A 601 12.13 19.74 2.77
CA GLU A 601 11.15 20.82 3.00
C GLU A 601 11.80 21.98 3.75
N SER A 602 11.69 23.17 3.20
CA SER A 602 12.29 24.38 3.79
C SER A 602 11.43 25.01 4.90
N LEU A 603 10.13 24.71 4.95
CA LEU A 603 9.22 25.16 6.00
C LEU A 603 9.21 24.19 7.18
N ASN A 604 10.37 24.01 7.77
CA ASN A 604 10.59 23.14 8.93
C ASN A 604 10.56 23.91 10.26
N ALA A 605 10.57 23.16 11.37
CA ALA A 605 10.78 23.74 12.70
C ALA A 605 12.28 23.91 12.99
N PHE A 606 12.61 24.86 13.86
CA PHE A 606 13.96 25.03 14.41
C PHE A 606 13.91 25.24 15.92
N ILE A 607 15.01 24.95 16.59
CA ILE A 607 15.12 25.04 18.05
C ILE A 607 16.15 26.11 18.42
N GLU A 608 15.77 27.05 19.27
CA GLU A 608 16.69 27.94 19.96
C GLU A 608 17.38 27.16 21.09
N THR A 609 18.62 26.75 20.84
CA THR A 609 19.37 25.85 21.73
C THR A 609 19.52 26.42 23.14
N ASP A 610 19.67 27.73 23.27
CA ASP A 610 19.85 28.40 24.57
C ASP A 610 18.59 28.33 25.44
N LYS A 611 17.40 28.37 24.83
CA LYS A 611 16.10 28.22 25.52
C LYS A 611 15.71 26.76 25.77
N CYS A 612 16.32 25.82 25.06
CA CYS A 612 15.97 24.39 25.18
C CYS A 612 16.41 23.83 26.53
N ILE A 613 15.49 23.24 27.28
CA ILE A 613 15.74 22.61 28.57
C ILE A 613 16.03 21.10 28.51
N GLY A 614 16.06 20.52 27.32
CA GLY A 614 16.38 19.09 27.11
C GLY A 614 15.29 18.10 27.56
N CYS A 615 14.05 18.52 27.77
CA CYS A 615 12.97 17.69 28.34
C CYS A 615 12.51 16.50 27.49
N GLY A 616 12.86 16.44 26.20
CA GLY A 616 12.51 15.32 25.30
C GLY A 616 11.08 15.30 24.75
N LEU A 617 10.15 16.11 25.27
CA LEU A 617 8.73 16.07 24.87
C LEU A 617 8.52 16.19 23.35
N CYS A 618 9.32 17.00 22.66
CA CYS A 618 9.24 17.14 21.21
C CYS A 618 9.61 15.84 20.46
N VAL A 619 10.43 14.97 21.04
CA VAL A 619 10.77 13.65 20.47
C VAL A 619 9.56 12.72 20.55
N ASP A 620 8.92 12.66 21.71
CA ASP A 620 7.80 11.75 21.99
C ASP A 620 6.57 12.07 21.12
N ILE A 621 6.30 13.36 20.90
CA ILE A 621 5.10 13.78 20.15
C ILE A 621 5.31 13.90 18.64
N CYS A 622 6.56 13.83 18.14
CA CYS A 622 6.82 14.02 16.71
C CYS A 622 6.47 12.78 15.89
N PRO A 623 5.45 12.83 15.01
CA PRO A 623 5.06 11.68 14.20
C PRO A 623 6.13 11.33 13.15
N TYR A 624 7.08 12.23 12.87
CA TYR A 624 8.13 12.04 11.86
C TYR A 624 9.51 11.73 12.45
N GLY A 625 9.69 11.80 13.79
CA GLY A 625 10.96 11.58 14.45
C GLY A 625 12.03 12.62 14.12
N ALA A 626 11.64 13.83 13.76
CA ALA A 626 12.57 14.88 13.39
C ALA A 626 13.41 15.43 14.55
N PRO A 627 12.90 15.62 15.78
CA PRO A 627 13.72 16.02 16.91
C PRO A 627 14.60 14.88 17.41
N THR A 628 15.89 15.16 17.61
CA THR A 628 16.86 14.20 18.14
C THR A 628 17.66 14.83 19.29
N PRO A 629 18.02 14.07 20.34
CA PRO A 629 18.87 14.57 21.41
C PRO A 629 20.30 14.74 20.91
N VAL A 630 20.94 15.83 21.37
CA VAL A 630 22.34 16.13 21.11
C VAL A 630 22.99 16.53 22.43
N LEU A 631 24.15 15.96 22.75
CA LEU A 631 24.92 16.34 23.91
C LEU A 631 25.69 17.66 23.61
N THR A 632 25.51 18.65 24.45
CA THR A 632 26.23 19.95 24.39
C THR A 632 26.96 20.19 25.71
N GLU A 633 27.81 21.18 25.76
CA GLU A 633 28.50 21.59 27.00
C GLU A 633 27.53 21.97 28.14
N SER A 634 26.34 22.45 27.79
CA SER A 634 25.26 22.81 28.73
C SER A 634 24.26 21.67 29.00
N GLY A 635 24.62 20.41 28.67
CA GLY A 635 23.78 19.22 28.85
C GLY A 635 23.07 18.77 27.58
N VAL A 636 22.07 17.87 27.73
CA VAL A 636 21.29 17.35 26.59
C VAL A 636 20.37 18.45 26.07
N LYS A 637 20.47 18.74 24.79
CA LYS A 637 19.59 19.64 24.03
C LYS A 637 18.94 18.89 22.89
N MET A 638 17.91 19.46 22.29
CA MET A 638 17.25 18.86 21.10
C MET A 638 17.66 19.60 19.84
N LYS A 639 17.80 18.84 18.74
CA LYS A 639 18.04 19.37 17.39
C LYS A 639 17.00 18.82 16.44
N ILE A 640 16.54 19.62 15.48
CA ILE A 640 15.65 19.16 14.41
C ILE A 640 16.48 18.62 13.25
N THR A 641 16.20 17.39 12.83
CA THR A 641 16.69 16.85 11.56
C THR A 641 15.79 17.40 10.45
N GLU A 642 16.26 18.38 9.71
CA GLU A 642 15.45 19.14 8.74
C GLU A 642 14.88 18.22 7.64
N ALA A 643 15.64 17.21 7.20
CA ALA A 643 15.19 16.22 6.21
C ALA A 643 13.96 15.41 6.64
N LEU A 644 13.73 15.24 7.94
CA LEU A 644 12.55 14.54 8.50
C LEU A 644 11.39 15.50 8.83
N CYS A 645 11.68 16.77 9.05
CA CYS A 645 10.68 17.72 9.51
C CYS A 645 9.69 18.09 8.40
N LYS A 646 8.39 17.93 8.67
CA LYS A 646 7.30 18.31 7.75
C LYS A 646 6.62 19.63 8.13
N GLY A 647 7.19 20.39 9.05
CA GLY A 647 6.67 21.69 9.45
C GLY A 647 5.27 21.66 10.09
N CYS A 648 4.83 20.52 10.63
CA CYS A 648 3.46 20.35 11.14
C CYS A 648 3.14 21.19 12.40
N GLY A 649 4.16 21.73 13.09
CA GLY A 649 4.00 22.62 14.25
C GLY A 649 3.69 21.93 15.59
N THR A 650 3.44 20.61 15.63
CA THR A 650 3.07 19.90 16.87
C THR A 650 4.07 20.12 18.00
N CYS A 651 5.38 20.03 17.70
CA CYS A 651 6.43 20.28 18.68
C CYS A 651 6.52 21.75 19.12
N VAL A 652 6.15 22.69 18.25
CA VAL A 652 6.15 24.14 18.55
C VAL A 652 5.13 24.44 19.64
N VAL A 653 3.89 23.95 19.45
CA VAL A 653 2.78 24.18 20.41
C VAL A 653 3.03 23.50 21.75
N SER A 654 3.69 22.35 21.75
CA SER A 654 3.89 21.54 22.95
C SER A 654 5.17 21.89 23.73
N CYS A 655 6.04 22.77 23.21
CA CYS A 655 7.30 23.10 23.89
C CYS A 655 7.07 23.96 25.15
N PRO A 656 7.33 23.45 26.37
CA PRO A 656 7.08 24.20 27.60
C PRO A 656 8.03 25.41 27.75
N ALA A 657 9.24 25.30 27.18
CA ALA A 657 10.24 26.37 27.20
C ALA A 657 10.08 27.37 26.05
N LYS A 658 9.07 27.18 25.15
CA LYS A 658 8.88 27.99 23.93
C LYS A 658 10.16 28.15 23.10
N ALA A 659 10.98 27.11 23.11
CA ALA A 659 12.28 27.09 22.42
C ALA A 659 12.16 26.66 20.94
N ILE A 660 10.99 26.20 20.49
CA ILE A 660 10.77 25.66 19.14
C ILE A 660 9.88 26.61 18.35
N HIS A 661 10.31 26.94 17.15
CA HIS A 661 9.61 27.84 16.24
C HIS A 661 9.39 27.15 14.89
N ALA A 662 8.28 27.46 14.22
CA ALA A 662 8.03 27.06 12.84
C ALA A 662 8.47 28.16 11.89
N ARG A 663 9.29 27.83 10.89
CA ARG A 663 9.67 28.79 9.85
C ARG A 663 8.44 29.28 9.12
N GLN A 664 8.37 30.58 8.86
CA GLN A 664 7.21 31.28 8.26
C GLN A 664 5.92 31.25 9.11
N PHE A 665 5.95 30.79 10.37
CA PHE A 665 4.82 30.77 11.29
C PHE A 665 5.23 31.25 12.70
N THR A 666 6.02 32.30 12.75
CA THR A 666 6.37 32.94 14.03
C THR A 666 5.17 33.75 14.56
N ASP A 667 5.18 34.03 15.86
CA ASP A 667 4.11 34.82 16.50
C ASP A 667 3.95 36.19 15.82
N ASP A 668 5.03 36.89 15.48
CA ASP A 668 4.98 38.18 14.79
C ASP A 668 4.30 38.06 13.41
N GLN A 669 4.60 37.00 12.68
CA GLN A 669 3.97 36.75 11.38
C GLN A 669 2.48 36.50 11.50
N ILE A 670 2.04 35.72 12.49
CA ILE A 670 0.64 35.45 12.77
C ILE A 670 -0.07 36.70 13.26
N PHE A 671 0.54 37.44 14.21
CA PHE A 671 -0.02 38.69 14.71
C PHE A 671 -0.14 39.77 13.63
N SER A 672 0.74 39.80 12.63
CA SER A 672 0.61 40.71 11.50
C SER A 672 -0.69 40.50 10.71
N GLU A 673 -1.11 39.24 10.48
CA GLU A 673 -2.38 38.91 9.85
C GLU A 673 -3.57 39.27 10.72
N ILE A 674 -3.51 38.94 12.03
CA ILE A 674 -4.58 39.24 12.99
C ILE A 674 -4.82 40.75 13.10
N LYS A 675 -3.75 41.54 13.22
CA LYS A 675 -3.83 43.01 13.25
C LYS A 675 -4.49 43.53 11.98
N ALA A 676 -4.03 43.07 10.80
CA ALA A 676 -4.62 43.49 9.54
C ALA A 676 -6.12 43.11 9.41
N ALA A 677 -6.56 42.00 10.01
CA ALA A 677 -7.95 41.61 10.03
C ALA A 677 -8.82 42.51 10.95
N LEU A 678 -8.23 43.00 12.06
CA LEU A 678 -8.96 43.78 13.09
C LEU A 678 -8.93 45.28 12.85
N GLU A 679 -7.97 45.78 12.07
CA GLU A 679 -7.95 47.21 11.68
C GLU A 679 -9.17 47.47 10.80
N ALA A 680 -10.14 48.23 11.35
CA ALA A 680 -11.24 48.79 10.59
C ALA A 680 -10.69 49.71 9.49
N GLU A 681 -11.36 49.79 8.34
CA GLU A 681 -11.04 50.70 7.26
C GLU A 681 -11.12 52.17 7.67
#